data_501f14a662d83855e89cbcd01c91a15a
#
_entry.id   501f14a662d83855e89cbcd01c91a15a
#
_cell.length_a   1.000
_cell.length_b   1.000
_cell.length_c   1.000
_cell.angle_alpha   90.00
_cell.angle_beta   90.00
_cell.angle_gamma   90.00
#
_symmetry.space_group_name_H-M   'P 1'
#
loop_
_entity.id
_entity.type
_entity.pdbx_description
1 polymer ?
#
loop_
_entity_poly.entity_id
_entity_poly.type
_entity_poly.pdbx_seq_one_letter_code
_entity_poly.pdbx_strand_id
1 'polypeptide(L)'
;MIRSLLVTAFRSLLKNRFFSTLNIVGLAIGMAVFLAIAQYVRFETSYEDFVPEANNIYRVPLEIYLNNELVVASAENFPGVGPALMEELPEVVSYARLYNLGYKNNLIITYEDAQPEPIAFKHRQFLYADSSFLPMMGYKMVMGNPETALAEPNTAVVSEQYARMYFGEEDPLGKQLHMQDDDHNNELVKVTGVFKDLPANTHLKFDVLFSYKTLFGRGDWAPARYDQSWQRKDMYTFIKVMPGTNPKELESKFPTIVDKYKPGLAERNERDVLSLQPIEDIHLTSHLAEEPEPNGEAKIVNFLSIIGVFVLVIAWINYINLSTAKAMERAREVGVRKVMGAFQVQLIRQFLTESAIVNLLAILISVGLVALVLPYFNSISGLSLHAGYLIEPWFLALCAGLWITGTLLSGFYPAVVLSSFKPVVVLKGKLKNSARGIFLRKALVVLQFTASVALIAGTFIVYQQLNFMMGRDIGMNIDQVLVVERPGITPLDRNSFNSSIDVFRDELKKNPAIQSLTASVTVPGKQREYKAVVKKYGAPDDQSVTVRFNSMDYEFMDVFKMKLIAGRVFSEDYPSDPDTSVVVTESAARFIGYEKPEEAVGQTLAIPGFGWNPIIVGVVNDYHQVSLKKSLDPTVFYCTKYGGEFYSMRINTSNLPQTLEHVRASWTKAFPGNPFAYFFLDDYFNKQYENEKQFGKLFTTFAIFAVIVGCVGLFGLSAYTATQRTKEIGIRKVLGSSEGKIFVLLSSEYLRLVFLAILIAVPLIYFGMQSWISTFPYQISISMWIFALAGLMVLMISLLTVSFQTLKAARTNPVNSLRYE
;
A
#
# COMPACT_ATOMS: atom_id res chain seq x y z
N MET A 1 51.48 5.18 11.63
CA MET A 1 50.53 4.40 12.49
C MET A 1 49.33 3.89 11.71
N ILE A 2 48.54 4.74 11.05
CA ILE A 2 47.34 4.33 10.30
C ILE A 2 47.66 3.32 9.18
N ARG A 3 48.67 3.56 8.33
CA ARG A 3 49.11 2.65 7.27
C ARG A 3 49.48 1.26 7.79
N SER A 4 50.17 1.18 8.95
CA SER A 4 50.47 -0.12 9.58
C SER A 4 49.24 -0.86 10.07
N LEU A 5 48.24 -0.15 10.64
CA LEU A 5 46.96 -0.75 11.08
C LEU A 5 46.17 -1.29 9.90
N LEU A 6 46.07 -0.53 8.79
CA LEU A 6 45.39 -0.95 7.56
C LEU A 6 46.05 -2.20 6.94
N VAL A 7 47.36 -2.22 6.80
CA VAL A 7 48.10 -3.37 6.25
C VAL A 7 47.90 -4.63 7.12
N THR A 8 47.95 -4.45 8.45
CA THR A 8 47.76 -5.56 9.40
C THR A 8 46.34 -6.09 9.33
N ALA A 9 45.32 -5.22 9.26
CA ALA A 9 43.92 -5.59 9.12
C ALA A 9 43.70 -6.34 7.80
N PHE A 10 44.24 -5.84 6.68
CA PHE A 10 44.06 -6.49 5.38
C PHE A 10 44.75 -7.87 5.32
N ARG A 11 45.95 -8.00 5.88
CA ARG A 11 46.61 -9.31 6.01
C ARG A 11 45.84 -10.29 6.90
N SER A 12 45.24 -9.83 7.98
CA SER A 12 44.37 -10.64 8.86
C SER A 12 43.14 -11.19 8.11
N LEU A 13 42.52 -10.35 7.27
CA LEU A 13 41.38 -10.75 6.44
C LEU A 13 41.75 -11.80 5.39
N LEU A 14 42.88 -11.60 4.70
CA LEU A 14 43.40 -12.54 3.69
C LEU A 14 43.87 -13.88 4.29
N LYS A 15 44.39 -13.89 5.50
CA LYS A 15 44.79 -15.12 6.19
C LYS A 15 43.60 -16.00 6.54
N ASN A 16 42.43 -15.43 6.76
CA ASN A 16 41.22 -16.10 7.18
C ASN A 16 40.07 -15.98 6.14
N ARG A 17 40.35 -16.17 4.87
CA ARG A 17 39.47 -15.89 3.73
C ARG A 17 38.05 -16.40 3.93
N PHE A 18 37.87 -17.66 4.30
CA PHE A 18 36.56 -18.29 4.47
C PHE A 18 35.65 -17.53 5.46
N PHE A 19 36.14 -17.24 6.68
CA PHE A 19 35.33 -16.55 7.70
C PHE A 19 35.18 -15.08 7.42
N SER A 20 36.20 -14.43 6.80
CA SER A 20 36.11 -13.03 6.39
C SER A 20 35.06 -12.85 5.29
N THR A 21 35.05 -13.73 4.27
CA THR A 21 34.03 -13.73 3.21
C THR A 21 32.63 -13.99 3.78
N LEU A 22 32.48 -14.96 4.67
CA LEU A 22 31.19 -15.29 5.31
C LEU A 22 30.64 -14.08 6.09
N ASN A 23 31.51 -13.38 6.83
CA ASN A 23 31.14 -12.17 7.56
C ASN A 23 30.75 -11.03 6.64
N ILE A 24 31.54 -10.76 5.59
CA ILE A 24 31.27 -9.67 4.64
C ILE A 24 29.98 -9.94 3.89
N VAL A 25 29.77 -11.16 3.39
CA VAL A 25 28.54 -11.53 2.65
C VAL A 25 27.32 -11.49 3.56
N GLY A 26 27.40 -12.03 4.78
CA GLY A 26 26.29 -12.01 5.72
C GLY A 26 25.88 -10.59 6.13
N LEU A 27 26.87 -9.70 6.39
CA LEU A 27 26.63 -8.28 6.64
C LEU A 27 26.07 -7.59 5.40
N ALA A 28 26.63 -7.85 4.21
CA ALA A 28 26.21 -7.19 2.98
C ALA A 28 24.76 -7.51 2.63
N ILE A 29 24.32 -8.78 2.78
CA ILE A 29 22.93 -9.17 2.56
C ILE A 29 22.02 -8.48 3.58
N GLY A 30 22.36 -8.51 4.87
CA GLY A 30 21.55 -7.89 5.91
C GLY A 30 21.43 -6.37 5.75
N MET A 31 22.54 -5.69 5.40
CA MET A 31 22.55 -4.26 5.11
C MET A 31 21.80 -3.94 3.81
N ALA A 32 21.89 -4.78 2.76
CA ALA A 32 21.16 -4.56 1.52
C ALA A 32 19.63 -4.64 1.75
N VAL A 33 19.17 -5.61 2.54
CA VAL A 33 17.75 -5.71 2.92
C VAL A 33 17.30 -4.48 3.70
N PHE A 34 18.08 -4.07 4.69
CA PHE A 34 17.78 -2.87 5.46
C PHE A 34 17.73 -1.61 4.59
N LEU A 35 18.71 -1.42 3.68
CA LEU A 35 18.77 -0.28 2.78
C LEU A 35 17.58 -0.27 1.79
N ALA A 36 17.16 -1.44 1.28
CA ALA A 36 15.99 -1.55 0.42
C ALA A 36 14.68 -1.18 1.17
N ILE A 37 14.54 -1.65 2.41
CA ILE A 37 13.41 -1.27 3.26
C ILE A 37 13.44 0.23 3.59
N ALA A 38 14.62 0.77 3.91
CA ALA A 38 14.78 2.20 4.20
C ALA A 38 14.41 3.08 3.00
N GLN A 39 14.70 2.64 1.77
CA GLN A 39 14.27 3.30 0.54
C GLN A 39 12.72 3.30 0.42
N TYR A 40 12.09 2.16 0.67
CA TYR A 40 10.63 2.05 0.69
C TYR A 40 10.01 2.99 1.73
N VAL A 41 10.50 2.91 2.97
CA VAL A 41 10.02 3.75 4.07
C VAL A 41 10.20 5.24 3.76
N ARG A 42 11.36 5.62 3.21
CA ARG A 42 11.60 7.03 2.82
C ARG A 42 10.64 7.48 1.73
N PHE A 43 10.37 6.64 0.74
CA PHE A 43 9.40 6.95 -0.30
C PHE A 43 8.00 7.16 0.29
N GLU A 44 7.50 6.22 1.09
CA GLU A 44 6.17 6.29 1.71
C GLU A 44 6.00 7.47 2.70
N THR A 45 7.08 7.86 3.38
CA THR A 45 7.08 9.01 4.31
C THR A 45 7.44 10.34 3.67
N SER A 46 7.72 10.37 2.38
CA SER A 46 8.11 11.58 1.65
C SER A 46 7.01 12.16 0.76
N TYR A 47 5.79 11.69 0.94
CA TYR A 47 4.66 12.26 0.21
C TYR A 47 4.53 13.74 0.54
N GLU A 48 4.35 14.54 -0.51
CA GLU A 48 4.21 16.01 -0.47
C GLU A 48 5.44 16.78 0.08
N ASP A 49 6.59 16.15 0.34
CA ASP A 49 7.82 16.83 0.77
C ASP A 49 8.29 17.93 -0.22
N PHE A 50 7.81 17.87 -1.47
CA PHE A 50 8.16 18.85 -2.51
C PHE A 50 7.32 20.14 -2.41
N VAL A 51 6.23 20.14 -1.64
CA VAL A 51 5.32 21.26 -1.48
C VAL A 51 5.95 22.30 -0.56
N PRO A 52 6.12 23.56 -1.01
CA PRO A 52 6.67 24.61 -0.16
C PRO A 52 5.75 24.89 1.03
N GLU A 53 6.33 24.99 2.21
CA GLU A 53 5.56 25.27 3.45
C GLU A 53 4.43 24.25 3.73
N ALA A 54 4.62 22.99 3.36
CA ALA A 54 3.64 21.91 3.57
C ALA A 54 3.08 21.87 5.01
N ASN A 55 3.91 22.19 6.01
CA ASN A 55 3.52 22.27 7.43
C ASN A 55 2.42 23.32 7.73
N ASN A 56 2.16 24.28 6.82
CA ASN A 56 1.13 25.29 6.96
C ASN A 56 -0.08 25.03 6.05
N ILE A 57 -0.10 23.90 5.34
CA ILE A 57 -1.17 23.55 4.40
C ILE A 57 -1.94 22.35 4.96
N TYR A 58 -3.26 22.50 5.01
CA TYR A 58 -4.18 21.51 5.53
C TYR A 58 -5.29 21.25 4.53
N ARG A 59 -5.65 19.97 4.37
CA ARG A 59 -6.91 19.57 3.77
C ARG A 59 -8.03 19.73 4.81
N VAL A 60 -9.24 20.07 4.37
CA VAL A 60 -10.43 20.21 5.23
C VAL A 60 -11.39 19.06 4.92
N PRO A 61 -11.33 17.90 5.57
CA PRO A 61 -12.30 16.83 5.41
C PRO A 61 -13.63 17.15 6.13
N LEU A 62 -14.66 16.36 5.78
CA LEU A 62 -16.02 16.48 6.31
C LEU A 62 -16.48 15.18 6.96
N GLU A 63 -17.00 15.27 8.18
CA GLU A 63 -17.76 14.20 8.81
C GLU A 63 -19.20 14.67 9.04
N ILE A 64 -20.17 13.79 8.75
CA ILE A 64 -21.59 14.04 8.98
C ILE A 64 -22.11 13.02 9.98
N TYR A 65 -22.67 13.50 11.06
CA TYR A 65 -23.32 12.69 12.09
C TYR A 65 -24.83 12.88 12.00
N LEU A 66 -25.58 11.78 12.00
CA LEU A 66 -27.04 11.75 12.12
C LEU A 66 -27.41 10.96 13.37
N ASN A 67 -28.23 11.53 14.26
CA ASN A 67 -28.57 10.93 15.56
C ASN A 67 -27.33 10.50 16.38
N ASN A 68 -26.23 11.27 16.32
CA ASN A 68 -24.93 11.00 16.90
C ASN A 68 -24.17 9.80 16.31
N GLU A 69 -24.65 9.18 15.25
CA GLU A 69 -23.94 8.15 14.51
C GLU A 69 -23.20 8.74 13.31
N LEU A 70 -21.95 8.35 13.07
CA LEU A 70 -21.16 8.79 11.92
C LEU A 70 -21.72 8.15 10.65
N VAL A 71 -22.28 8.98 9.76
CA VAL A 71 -22.89 8.54 8.49
C VAL A 71 -21.94 8.72 7.31
N VAL A 72 -21.18 9.82 7.32
CA VAL A 72 -20.22 10.18 6.27
C VAL A 72 -18.92 10.61 6.90
N ALA A 73 -17.81 10.09 6.40
CA ALA A 73 -16.46 10.59 6.62
C ALA A 73 -15.80 10.70 5.24
N SER A 74 -15.65 11.90 4.72
CA SER A 74 -15.23 12.16 3.34
C SER A 74 -14.04 13.10 3.27
N ALA A 75 -13.15 12.84 2.31
CA ALA A 75 -12.09 13.76 1.92
C ALA A 75 -12.63 15.03 1.25
N GLU A 76 -13.83 14.93 0.68
CA GLU A 76 -14.56 16.04 0.04
C GLU A 76 -15.46 16.76 1.04
N ASN A 77 -15.67 18.05 0.78
CA ASN A 77 -16.55 18.92 1.55
C ASN A 77 -17.38 19.83 0.64
N PHE A 78 -17.94 20.89 1.19
CA PHE A 78 -18.81 21.84 0.47
C PHE A 78 -18.02 22.94 -0.25
N PRO A 79 -18.44 23.37 -1.46
CA PRO A 79 -17.79 24.45 -2.21
C PRO A 79 -17.61 25.76 -1.40
N GLY A 80 -18.55 26.06 -0.52
CA GLY A 80 -18.53 27.28 0.31
C GLY A 80 -17.52 27.25 1.47
N VAL A 81 -16.91 26.10 1.78
CA VAL A 81 -16.01 25.98 2.95
C VAL A 81 -14.76 26.83 2.79
N GLY A 82 -14.04 26.72 1.66
CA GLY A 82 -12.83 27.51 1.45
C GLY A 82 -13.03 29.03 1.56
N PRO A 83 -13.99 29.61 0.80
CA PRO A 83 -14.34 31.04 0.91
C PRO A 83 -14.74 31.47 2.32
N ALA A 84 -15.59 30.66 3.00
CA ALA A 84 -16.06 31.02 4.34
C ALA A 84 -14.93 31.00 5.39
N LEU A 85 -14.04 29.99 5.34
CA LEU A 85 -12.91 29.95 6.25
C LEU A 85 -11.94 31.12 6.05
N MET A 86 -11.71 31.54 4.80
CA MET A 86 -10.86 32.69 4.51
C MET A 86 -11.51 34.01 4.94
N GLU A 87 -12.84 34.13 4.83
CA GLU A 87 -13.58 35.33 5.22
C GLU A 87 -13.67 35.47 6.75
N GLU A 88 -13.94 34.37 7.48
CA GLU A 88 -14.21 34.38 8.91
C GLU A 88 -12.99 34.27 9.81
N LEU A 89 -11.86 33.74 9.27
CA LEU A 89 -10.69 33.41 10.05
C LEU A 89 -9.45 34.12 9.51
N PRO A 90 -8.93 35.14 10.22
CA PRO A 90 -7.75 35.87 9.78
C PRO A 90 -6.48 35.03 9.74
N GLU A 91 -6.46 33.85 10.39
CA GLU A 91 -5.35 32.89 10.34
C GLU A 91 -5.26 32.17 9.00
N VAL A 92 -6.33 32.14 8.19
CA VAL A 92 -6.36 31.51 6.87
C VAL A 92 -5.90 32.53 5.81
N VAL A 93 -4.74 32.30 5.24
CA VAL A 93 -4.10 33.22 4.27
C VAL A 93 -4.59 32.97 2.84
N SER A 94 -4.88 31.72 2.50
CA SER A 94 -5.33 31.33 1.16
C SER A 94 -6.07 29.99 1.23
N TYR A 95 -6.94 29.77 0.25
CA TYR A 95 -7.57 28.47 0.04
C TYR A 95 -7.46 28.07 -1.44
N ALA A 96 -7.57 26.76 -1.69
CA ALA A 96 -7.67 26.20 -3.03
C ALA A 96 -8.66 25.04 -3.02
N ARG A 97 -9.63 25.08 -3.93
CA ARG A 97 -10.56 23.98 -4.15
C ARG A 97 -10.18 23.20 -5.37
N LEU A 98 -10.37 21.88 -5.28
CA LEU A 98 -10.30 21.00 -6.42
C LEU A 98 -11.65 20.32 -6.60
N TYR A 99 -12.17 20.39 -7.81
CA TYR A 99 -13.39 19.69 -8.19
C TYR A 99 -13.01 18.45 -9.00
N ASN A 100 -13.39 17.29 -8.49
CA ASN A 100 -13.20 16.03 -9.18
C ASN A 100 -14.54 15.55 -9.73
N LEU A 101 -14.64 15.47 -11.05
CA LEU A 101 -15.71 14.73 -11.70
C LEU A 101 -15.47 13.22 -11.62
N GLY A 102 -14.86 12.70 -10.56
CA GLY A 102 -14.35 11.34 -10.42
C GLY A 102 -15.35 10.20 -10.66
N TYR A 103 -16.64 10.51 -10.63
CA TYR A 103 -17.68 9.62 -11.09
C TYR A 103 -17.97 9.73 -12.61
N LYS A 104 -17.49 10.79 -13.28
CA LYS A 104 -17.64 11.01 -14.72
C LYS A 104 -16.28 10.89 -15.41
N ASN A 105 -15.73 9.70 -15.43
CA ASN A 105 -14.47 9.38 -16.12
C ASN A 105 -14.61 9.36 -17.67
N ASN A 106 -15.45 10.22 -18.20
CA ASN A 106 -15.83 10.17 -19.61
C ASN A 106 -15.31 11.36 -20.42
N LEU A 107 -14.47 12.21 -19.83
CA LEU A 107 -13.93 13.38 -20.51
C LEU A 107 -13.02 12.94 -21.65
N ILE A 108 -13.37 13.35 -22.87
CA ILE A 108 -12.55 13.21 -24.06
C ILE A 108 -11.98 14.59 -24.37
N ILE A 109 -10.66 14.66 -24.50
CA ILE A 109 -9.95 15.88 -24.91
C ILE A 109 -9.39 15.61 -26.31
N THR A 110 -9.71 16.48 -27.26
CA THR A 110 -9.31 16.38 -28.66
C THR A 110 -8.49 17.59 -29.08
N TYR A 111 -7.36 17.38 -29.72
CA TYR A 111 -6.63 18.39 -30.44
C TYR A 111 -6.94 18.22 -31.93
N GLU A 112 -7.79 19.11 -32.48
CA GLU A 112 -8.29 18.99 -33.84
C GLU A 112 -7.27 19.41 -34.89
N ASP A 113 -6.37 20.34 -34.56
CA ASP A 113 -5.35 20.85 -35.49
C ASP A 113 -4.16 19.90 -35.71
N ALA A 114 -4.15 18.74 -35.03
CA ALA A 114 -3.08 17.76 -35.19
C ALA A 114 -3.03 17.19 -36.64
N GLN A 115 -1.81 16.99 -37.13
CA GLN A 115 -1.58 16.40 -38.47
C GLN A 115 -0.96 15.00 -38.32
N PRO A 116 -1.35 13.96 -39.06
CA PRO A 116 -2.30 13.98 -40.21
C PRO A 116 -3.78 13.86 -39.82
N GLU A 117 -4.09 13.52 -38.56
CA GLU A 117 -5.45 13.32 -38.07
C GLU A 117 -5.59 13.92 -36.66
N PRO A 118 -6.81 14.34 -36.22
CA PRO A 118 -7.07 14.79 -34.86
C PRO A 118 -6.62 13.77 -33.80
N ILE A 119 -6.06 14.26 -32.70
CA ILE A 119 -5.61 13.43 -31.58
C ILE A 119 -6.65 13.54 -30.46
N ALA A 120 -7.29 12.42 -30.11
CA ALA A 120 -8.29 12.35 -29.06
C ALA A 120 -7.93 11.30 -28.02
N PHE A 121 -7.96 11.68 -26.75
CA PHE A 121 -7.74 10.77 -25.63
C PHE A 121 -8.87 10.89 -24.60
N LYS A 122 -9.23 9.74 -23.98
CA LYS A 122 -10.10 9.70 -22.82
C LYS A 122 -9.27 9.95 -21.56
N HIS A 123 -9.59 11.02 -20.83
CA HIS A 123 -8.89 11.42 -19.61
C HIS A 123 -9.59 10.92 -18.36
N ARG A 124 -8.80 10.40 -17.41
CA ARG A 124 -9.26 9.96 -16.10
C ARG A 124 -8.65 10.80 -14.96
N GLN A 125 -7.50 11.42 -15.21
CA GLN A 125 -6.74 12.20 -14.24
C GLN A 125 -6.78 13.68 -14.61
N PHE A 126 -7.93 14.30 -14.39
CA PHE A 126 -8.12 15.74 -14.57
C PHE A 126 -8.87 16.34 -13.38
N LEU A 127 -8.62 17.60 -13.09
CA LEU A 127 -9.26 18.35 -12.02
C LEU A 127 -9.59 19.77 -12.48
N TYR A 128 -10.65 20.35 -11.92
CA TYR A 128 -10.86 21.79 -11.95
C TYR A 128 -10.26 22.38 -10.68
N ALA A 129 -9.45 23.42 -10.81
CA ALA A 129 -8.71 24.02 -9.71
C ALA A 129 -8.88 25.53 -9.64
N ASP A 130 -8.97 26.07 -8.41
CA ASP A 130 -8.85 27.50 -8.17
C ASP A 130 -7.48 28.02 -8.66
N SER A 131 -7.40 29.28 -9.06
CA SER A 131 -6.13 29.89 -9.52
C SER A 131 -5.03 29.92 -8.44
N SER A 132 -5.42 29.88 -7.16
CA SER A 132 -4.51 29.79 -6.02
C SER A 132 -3.83 28.43 -5.85
N PHE A 133 -4.34 27.39 -6.52
CA PHE A 133 -3.84 26.01 -6.31
C PHE A 133 -2.38 25.82 -6.71
N LEU A 134 -2.00 26.23 -7.93
CA LEU A 134 -0.63 26.09 -8.42
C LEU A 134 0.39 26.83 -7.57
N PRO A 135 0.17 28.13 -7.21
CA PRO A 135 1.07 28.83 -6.30
C PRO A 135 1.11 28.24 -4.89
N MET A 136 -0.02 27.79 -4.34
CA MET A 136 -0.09 27.19 -3.00
C MET A 136 0.73 25.91 -2.90
N MET A 137 0.56 25.01 -3.87
CA MET A 137 1.24 23.69 -3.90
C MET A 137 2.65 23.76 -4.46
N GLY A 138 3.03 24.87 -5.09
CA GLY A 138 4.40 25.07 -5.61
C GLY A 138 4.79 24.14 -6.77
N TYR A 139 3.82 23.69 -7.57
CA TYR A 139 4.12 22.89 -8.75
C TYR A 139 5.00 23.67 -9.74
N LYS A 140 6.06 23.03 -10.21
CA LYS A 140 7.03 23.65 -11.12
C LYS A 140 6.44 23.78 -12.52
N MET A 141 6.26 25.01 -12.97
CA MET A 141 5.88 25.29 -14.34
C MET A 141 7.10 25.20 -15.27
N VAL A 142 6.93 24.53 -16.42
CA VAL A 142 7.90 24.49 -17.53
C VAL A 142 7.64 25.68 -18.47
N MET A 143 6.34 25.98 -18.69
CA MET A 143 5.86 27.11 -19.49
C MET A 143 4.64 27.74 -18.82
N GLY A 144 4.46 29.03 -18.98
CA GLY A 144 3.37 29.79 -18.35
C GLY A 144 3.69 30.31 -16.93
N ASN A 145 2.76 31.07 -16.37
CA ASN A 145 2.89 31.65 -15.02
C ASN A 145 1.87 31.00 -14.07
N PRO A 146 2.28 30.39 -12.95
CA PRO A 146 1.38 29.71 -12.02
C PRO A 146 0.30 30.62 -11.43
N GLU A 147 0.56 31.92 -11.26
CA GLU A 147 -0.39 32.90 -10.70
C GLU A 147 -1.55 33.21 -11.65
N THR A 148 -1.34 33.11 -12.95
CA THR A 148 -2.33 33.53 -13.97
C THR A 148 -2.83 32.41 -14.85
N ALA A 149 -2.21 31.25 -14.84
CA ALA A 149 -2.52 30.18 -15.80
C ALA A 149 -3.97 29.65 -15.67
N LEU A 150 -4.55 29.65 -14.47
CA LEU A 150 -5.93 29.25 -14.19
C LEU A 150 -6.84 30.41 -13.76
N ALA A 151 -6.44 31.67 -14.01
CA ALA A 151 -7.18 32.84 -13.56
C ALA A 151 -8.46 33.11 -14.38
N GLU A 152 -8.45 32.77 -15.68
CA GLU A 152 -9.56 32.98 -16.60
C GLU A 152 -10.34 31.68 -16.86
N PRO A 153 -11.64 31.77 -17.16
CA PRO A 153 -12.41 30.60 -17.57
C PRO A 153 -11.90 30.03 -18.90
N ASN A 154 -12.21 28.78 -19.16
CA ASN A 154 -11.81 28.06 -20.38
C ASN A 154 -10.29 28.05 -20.62
N THR A 155 -9.53 27.96 -19.52
CA THR A 155 -8.08 27.74 -19.55
C THR A 155 -7.71 26.41 -18.96
N ALA A 156 -6.60 25.83 -19.47
CA ALA A 156 -6.07 24.56 -19.01
C ALA A 156 -4.55 24.61 -18.86
N VAL A 157 -4.03 23.85 -17.90
CA VAL A 157 -2.61 23.57 -17.72
C VAL A 157 -2.40 22.07 -17.85
N VAL A 158 -1.42 21.65 -18.64
CA VAL A 158 -1.16 20.23 -18.95
C VAL A 158 0.22 19.79 -18.46
N SER A 159 0.41 18.51 -18.18
CA SER A 159 1.72 17.98 -17.82
C SER A 159 2.68 17.97 -19.02
N GLU A 160 4.00 17.92 -18.80
CA GLU A 160 4.99 17.78 -19.88
C GLU A 160 4.71 16.58 -20.78
N GLN A 161 4.35 15.45 -20.19
CA GLN A 161 4.03 14.23 -20.93
C GLN A 161 2.84 14.43 -21.85
N TYR A 162 1.77 15.05 -21.35
CA TYR A 162 0.57 15.32 -22.16
C TYR A 162 0.79 16.40 -23.22
N ALA A 163 1.58 17.44 -22.89
CA ALA A 163 1.96 18.44 -23.89
C ALA A 163 2.68 17.79 -25.08
N ARG A 164 3.63 16.89 -24.83
CA ARG A 164 4.30 16.13 -25.91
C ARG A 164 3.36 15.21 -26.68
N MET A 165 2.41 14.58 -25.97
CA MET A 165 1.47 13.64 -26.59
C MET A 165 0.48 14.32 -27.54
N TYR A 166 0.02 15.55 -27.21
CA TYR A 166 -0.91 16.31 -28.04
C TYR A 166 -0.20 17.13 -29.13
N PHE A 167 0.91 17.79 -28.77
CA PHE A 167 1.54 18.82 -29.59
C PHE A 167 2.91 18.43 -30.14
N GLY A 168 3.46 17.27 -29.74
CA GLY A 168 4.81 16.85 -30.13
C GLY A 168 5.87 17.85 -29.68
N GLU A 169 6.58 18.44 -30.65
CA GLU A 169 7.60 19.48 -30.44
C GLU A 169 7.07 20.91 -30.62
N GLU A 170 5.77 21.07 -30.91
CA GLU A 170 5.17 22.40 -31.07
C GLU A 170 4.97 23.09 -29.74
N ASP A 171 4.99 24.45 -29.77
CA ASP A 171 4.66 25.24 -28.57
C ASP A 171 3.20 25.03 -28.20
N PRO A 172 2.90 24.49 -27.00
CA PRO A 172 1.53 24.22 -26.56
C PRO A 172 0.79 25.49 -26.11
N LEU A 173 1.51 26.57 -25.80
CA LEU A 173 0.86 27.80 -25.27
C LEU A 173 -0.05 28.44 -26.30
N GLY A 174 -1.29 28.71 -25.88
CA GLY A 174 -2.30 29.33 -26.74
C GLY A 174 -3.05 28.38 -27.67
N LYS A 175 -2.62 27.11 -27.78
CA LYS A 175 -3.35 26.08 -28.53
C LYS A 175 -4.71 25.81 -27.89
N GLN A 176 -5.66 25.38 -28.69
CA GLN A 176 -7.03 25.06 -28.25
C GLN A 176 -7.24 23.55 -28.24
N LEU A 177 -7.87 23.08 -27.18
CA LEU A 177 -8.29 21.69 -27.01
C LEU A 177 -9.81 21.66 -26.93
N HIS A 178 -10.45 20.72 -27.59
CA HIS A 178 -11.86 20.44 -27.45
C HIS A 178 -12.10 19.48 -26.29
N MET A 179 -12.95 19.90 -25.35
CA MET A 179 -13.34 19.13 -24.19
C MET A 179 -14.77 18.64 -24.38
N GLN A 180 -14.98 17.33 -24.34
CA GLN A 180 -16.27 16.70 -24.59
C GLN A 180 -16.58 15.65 -23.50
N ASP A 181 -17.72 15.77 -22.88
CA ASP A 181 -18.35 14.76 -22.01
C ASP A 181 -19.88 14.95 -22.04
N ASP A 182 -20.61 14.23 -21.17
CA ASP A 182 -22.08 14.35 -21.07
C ASP A 182 -22.60 15.77 -20.71
N ASP A 183 -21.78 16.55 -20.00
CA ASP A 183 -22.11 17.91 -19.57
C ASP A 183 -21.41 18.97 -20.43
N HIS A 184 -20.38 18.60 -21.18
CA HIS A 184 -19.52 19.49 -21.94
C HIS A 184 -19.67 19.23 -23.44
N ASN A 185 -20.61 19.91 -24.03
CA ASN A 185 -20.80 19.86 -25.46
C ASN A 185 -19.73 20.64 -26.20
N ASN A 186 -18.56 20.03 -26.41
CA ASN A 186 -17.53 20.60 -27.27
C ASN A 186 -17.06 22.00 -26.81
N GLU A 187 -16.71 22.13 -25.54
CA GLU A 187 -16.12 23.35 -25.00
C GLU A 187 -14.66 23.47 -25.44
N LEU A 188 -14.29 24.66 -25.92
CA LEU A 188 -12.92 25.00 -26.27
C LEU A 188 -12.19 25.49 -25.03
N VAL A 189 -11.07 24.87 -24.70
CA VAL A 189 -10.17 25.31 -23.65
C VAL A 189 -8.80 25.67 -24.20
N LYS A 190 -8.26 26.81 -23.76
CA LYS A 190 -6.95 27.30 -24.18
C LYS A 190 -5.86 26.78 -23.24
N VAL A 191 -4.78 26.22 -23.78
CA VAL A 191 -3.61 25.86 -23.00
C VAL A 191 -2.84 27.12 -22.59
N THR A 192 -2.71 27.36 -21.29
CA THR A 192 -2.09 28.56 -20.70
C THR A 192 -0.81 28.24 -19.94
N GLY A 193 -0.50 26.94 -19.77
CA GLY A 193 0.73 26.54 -19.11
C GLY A 193 1.03 25.05 -19.26
N VAL A 194 2.29 24.73 -19.02
CA VAL A 194 2.79 23.35 -18.92
C VAL A 194 3.50 23.21 -17.60
N PHE A 195 3.09 22.23 -16.80
CA PHE A 195 3.77 21.90 -15.54
C PHE A 195 4.65 20.65 -15.72
N LYS A 196 5.71 20.56 -14.91
CA LYS A 196 6.58 19.40 -14.90
C LYS A 196 5.80 18.18 -14.40
N ASP A 197 6.03 17.01 -15.00
CA ASP A 197 5.38 15.76 -14.57
C ASP A 197 5.44 15.59 -13.06
N LEU A 198 4.32 15.16 -12.48
CA LEU A 198 4.17 15.05 -11.04
C LEU A 198 5.13 14.00 -10.45
N PRO A 199 5.70 14.24 -9.28
CA PRO A 199 6.47 13.23 -8.58
C PRO A 199 5.58 12.02 -8.24
N ALA A 200 6.18 10.85 -8.17
CA ALA A 200 5.44 9.63 -7.87
C ALA A 200 4.84 9.63 -6.44
N ASN A 201 5.47 10.35 -5.51
CA ASN A 201 5.10 10.48 -4.10
C ASN A 201 4.19 11.70 -3.84
N THR A 202 3.05 11.76 -4.54
CA THR A 202 1.97 12.72 -4.27
C THR A 202 0.64 11.99 -4.24
N HIS A 203 -0.27 12.41 -3.35
CA HIS A 203 -1.64 11.88 -3.28
C HIS A 203 -2.58 12.48 -4.33
N LEU A 204 -2.16 13.58 -4.99
CA LEU A 204 -2.89 14.20 -6.09
C LEU A 204 -2.28 13.77 -7.42
N LYS A 205 -3.05 13.03 -8.23
CA LYS A 205 -2.66 12.59 -9.57
C LYS A 205 -3.53 13.27 -10.60
N PHE A 206 -2.92 14.09 -11.43
CA PHE A 206 -3.59 14.75 -12.54
C PHE A 206 -2.60 15.02 -13.67
N ASP A 207 -3.11 15.00 -14.88
CA ASP A 207 -2.34 15.31 -16.09
C ASP A 207 -2.81 16.62 -16.72
N VAL A 208 -4.05 17.02 -16.40
CA VAL A 208 -4.69 18.25 -16.87
C VAL A 208 -5.40 18.93 -15.70
N LEU A 209 -5.17 20.23 -15.55
CA LEU A 209 -5.93 21.10 -14.66
C LEU A 209 -6.69 22.11 -15.50
N PHE A 210 -7.99 22.20 -15.26
CA PHE A 210 -8.87 23.25 -15.80
C PHE A 210 -9.10 24.35 -14.77
N SER A 211 -9.31 25.57 -15.25
CA SER A 211 -9.75 26.65 -14.38
C SER A 211 -11.10 26.35 -13.74
N TYR A 212 -11.19 26.48 -12.43
CA TYR A 212 -12.43 26.32 -11.67
C TYR A 212 -13.54 27.26 -12.17
N LYS A 213 -13.18 28.44 -12.66
CA LYS A 213 -14.13 29.42 -13.23
C LYS A 213 -14.84 28.92 -14.49
N THR A 214 -14.29 27.93 -15.19
CA THR A 214 -14.94 27.31 -16.36
C THR A 214 -16.29 26.69 -15.96
N LEU A 215 -16.45 26.24 -14.72
CA LEU A 215 -17.68 25.68 -14.21
C LEU A 215 -18.82 26.72 -14.15
N PHE A 216 -18.52 28.01 -14.08
CA PHE A 216 -19.54 29.08 -13.93
C PHE A 216 -20.26 29.39 -15.23
N GLY A 217 -19.67 29.11 -16.39
CA GLY A 217 -20.26 29.34 -17.71
C GLY A 217 -21.36 28.37 -18.10
N ARG A 218 -21.70 27.40 -17.26
CA ARG A 218 -22.58 26.29 -17.59
C ARG A 218 -24.00 26.49 -17.09
N GLY A 219 -24.85 27.17 -17.87
CA GLY A 219 -26.29 27.22 -17.75
C GLY A 219 -26.83 27.25 -16.33
N ASP A 220 -27.46 26.18 -15.85
CA ASP A 220 -28.03 26.04 -14.50
C ASP A 220 -27.01 26.03 -13.34
N TRP A 221 -25.73 26.08 -13.64
CA TRP A 221 -24.65 26.08 -12.68
C TRP A 221 -24.20 27.49 -12.33
N ALA A 222 -25.14 28.29 -11.80
CA ALA A 222 -24.84 29.66 -11.34
C ALA A 222 -23.67 29.67 -10.34
N PRO A 223 -22.84 30.74 -10.29
CA PRO A 223 -21.70 30.86 -9.37
C PRO A 223 -22.05 30.51 -7.91
N ALA A 224 -23.23 30.93 -7.43
CA ALA A 224 -23.71 30.59 -6.09
C ALA A 224 -23.81 29.07 -5.82
N ARG A 225 -24.04 28.25 -6.84
CA ARG A 225 -24.10 26.80 -6.70
C ARG A 225 -22.72 26.16 -6.54
N TYR A 226 -21.69 26.70 -7.18
CA TYR A 226 -20.33 26.23 -7.08
C TYR A 226 -19.52 26.94 -6.00
N ASP A 227 -19.63 28.25 -5.87
CA ASP A 227 -18.80 29.04 -4.98
C ASP A 227 -19.24 29.01 -3.52
N GLN A 228 -20.54 29.03 -3.27
CA GLN A 228 -21.11 29.29 -1.95
C GLN A 228 -22.04 28.16 -1.45
N SER A 229 -22.15 27.08 -2.20
CA SER A 229 -23.02 25.96 -1.82
C SER A 229 -22.52 25.25 -0.58
N TRP A 230 -23.41 25.02 0.39
CA TRP A 230 -23.22 24.15 1.56
C TRP A 230 -24.10 22.89 1.49
N GLN A 231 -24.59 22.53 0.30
CA GLN A 231 -25.45 21.36 0.08
C GLN A 231 -24.74 20.25 -0.69
N ARG A 232 -23.83 20.61 -1.59
CA ARG A 232 -23.05 19.67 -2.38
C ARG A 232 -21.74 19.35 -1.65
N LYS A 233 -21.36 18.09 -1.57
CA LYS A 233 -20.10 17.63 -1.00
C LYS A 233 -19.27 16.93 -2.09
N ASP A 234 -18.59 17.70 -2.90
CA ASP A 234 -17.83 17.23 -4.05
C ASP A 234 -16.53 18.03 -4.30
N MET A 235 -16.03 18.71 -3.26
CA MET A 235 -14.83 19.55 -3.36
C MET A 235 -13.76 19.10 -2.38
N TYR A 236 -12.55 18.93 -2.87
CA TYR A 236 -11.38 18.91 -2.00
C TYR A 236 -10.98 20.35 -1.72
N THR A 237 -10.97 20.72 -0.45
CA THR A 237 -10.58 22.06 -0.03
C THR A 237 -9.28 22.01 0.74
N PHE A 238 -8.30 22.76 0.27
CA PHE A 238 -7.03 22.98 0.95
C PHE A 238 -6.98 24.42 1.44
N ILE A 239 -6.44 24.61 2.64
CA ILE A 239 -6.21 25.95 3.20
C ILE A 239 -4.74 26.09 3.58
N LYS A 240 -4.19 27.29 3.38
CA LYS A 240 -2.89 27.71 3.90
C LYS A 240 -3.10 28.63 5.08
N VAL A 241 -2.49 28.32 6.20
CA VAL A 241 -2.60 29.12 7.42
C VAL A 241 -1.32 29.91 7.71
N MET A 242 -1.40 30.93 8.54
CA MET A 242 -0.24 31.69 9.00
C MET A 242 0.74 30.76 9.75
N PRO A 243 2.06 30.96 9.57
CA PRO A 243 3.05 30.20 10.32
C PRO A 243 2.86 30.32 11.83
N GLY A 244 2.87 29.18 12.54
CA GLY A 244 2.67 29.14 13.98
C GLY A 244 1.22 29.11 14.45
N THR A 245 0.23 29.04 13.54
CA THR A 245 -1.17 28.80 13.89
C THR A 245 -1.34 27.45 14.57
N ASN A 246 -2.06 27.43 15.72
CA ASN A 246 -2.41 26.17 16.38
C ASN A 246 -3.63 25.54 15.68
N PRO A 247 -3.49 24.35 15.03
CA PRO A 247 -4.60 23.75 14.29
C PRO A 247 -5.82 23.44 15.16
N LYS A 248 -5.63 23.01 16.40
CA LYS A 248 -6.74 22.68 17.31
C LYS A 248 -7.55 23.90 17.75
N GLU A 249 -6.88 25.05 17.94
CA GLU A 249 -7.57 26.30 18.23
C GLU A 249 -8.34 26.80 17.02
N LEU A 250 -7.80 26.63 15.83
CA LEU A 250 -8.46 26.98 14.59
C LEU A 250 -9.70 26.10 14.36
N GLU A 251 -9.58 24.78 14.50
CA GLU A 251 -10.69 23.83 14.41
C GLU A 251 -11.84 24.14 15.38
N SER A 252 -11.52 24.60 16.59
CA SER A 252 -12.54 24.94 17.60
C SER A 252 -13.51 26.04 17.15
N LYS A 253 -13.16 26.83 16.13
CA LYS A 253 -13.98 27.90 15.56
C LYS A 253 -14.93 27.40 14.46
N PHE A 254 -14.66 26.25 13.86
CA PHE A 254 -15.40 25.71 12.70
C PHE A 254 -16.88 25.43 12.99
N PRO A 255 -17.30 24.91 14.15
CA PRO A 255 -18.71 24.69 14.42
C PRO A 255 -19.55 25.95 14.28
N THR A 256 -19.06 27.10 14.75
CA THR A 256 -19.76 28.40 14.62
C THR A 256 -19.93 28.80 13.16
N ILE A 257 -18.93 28.50 12.32
CA ILE A 257 -19.00 28.79 10.87
C ILE A 257 -20.01 27.88 10.21
N VAL A 258 -19.97 26.55 10.52
CA VAL A 258 -20.96 25.60 9.99
C VAL A 258 -22.38 26.02 10.37
N ASP A 259 -22.65 26.37 11.63
CA ASP A 259 -23.96 26.82 12.08
C ASP A 259 -24.43 28.10 11.36
N LYS A 260 -23.50 29.01 11.06
CA LYS A 260 -23.80 30.25 10.32
C LYS A 260 -24.24 29.96 8.88
N TYR A 261 -23.54 29.10 8.16
CA TYR A 261 -23.79 28.88 6.73
C TYR A 261 -24.75 27.71 6.46
N LYS A 262 -24.98 26.83 7.45
CA LYS A 262 -25.89 25.68 7.36
C LYS A 262 -26.80 25.60 8.59
N PRO A 263 -27.70 26.58 8.79
CA PRO A 263 -28.56 26.62 9.97
C PRO A 263 -29.56 25.46 9.98
N GLY A 264 -30.03 25.08 11.19
CA GLY A 264 -31.08 24.09 11.38
C GLY A 264 -30.60 22.63 11.36
N LEU A 265 -29.30 22.37 11.44
CA LEU A 265 -28.77 21.00 11.54
C LEU A 265 -29.22 20.31 12.83
N ALA A 266 -29.16 21.02 13.96
CA ALA A 266 -29.57 20.51 15.26
C ALA A 266 -31.04 20.06 15.31
N GLU A 267 -31.93 20.77 14.60
CA GLU A 267 -33.37 20.44 14.51
C GLU A 267 -33.62 19.11 13.79
N ARG A 268 -32.67 18.71 12.92
CA ARG A 268 -32.71 17.44 12.16
C ARG A 268 -31.85 16.36 12.82
N ASN A 269 -31.32 16.60 14.03
CA ASN A 269 -30.34 15.73 14.69
C ASN A 269 -29.10 15.45 13.80
N GLU A 270 -28.76 16.39 12.93
CA GLU A 270 -27.60 16.36 12.05
C GLU A 270 -26.48 17.26 12.61
N ARG A 271 -25.24 16.84 12.46
CA ARG A 271 -24.07 17.64 12.83
C ARG A 271 -22.97 17.42 11.79
N ASP A 272 -22.58 18.49 11.14
CA ASP A 272 -21.43 18.50 10.22
C ASP A 272 -20.18 18.95 10.96
N VAL A 273 -19.12 18.20 10.84
CA VAL A 273 -17.83 18.46 11.48
C VAL A 273 -16.77 18.62 10.41
N LEU A 274 -16.15 19.78 10.37
CA LEU A 274 -14.96 20.06 9.58
C LEU A 274 -13.73 19.91 10.49
N SER A 275 -12.65 19.37 9.96
CA SER A 275 -11.38 19.20 10.68
C SER A 275 -10.21 19.64 9.81
N LEU A 276 -9.01 19.69 10.38
CA LEU A 276 -7.77 20.01 9.67
C LEU A 276 -6.88 18.76 9.59
N GLN A 277 -6.53 18.37 8.38
CA GLN A 277 -5.61 17.27 8.13
C GLN A 277 -4.36 17.82 7.45
N PRO A 278 -3.16 17.73 8.09
CA PRO A 278 -1.90 18.14 7.45
C PRO A 278 -1.72 17.44 6.11
N ILE A 279 -1.25 18.15 5.10
CA ILE A 279 -1.09 17.57 3.75
C ILE A 279 -0.11 16.39 3.73
N GLU A 280 0.93 16.43 4.55
CA GLU A 280 1.94 15.38 4.67
C GLU A 280 1.41 14.09 5.31
N ASP A 281 0.33 14.19 6.11
CA ASP A 281 -0.25 13.05 6.81
C ASP A 281 -1.28 12.29 5.96
N ILE A 282 -1.77 12.86 4.86
CA ILE A 282 -2.88 12.30 4.07
C ILE A 282 -2.55 10.88 3.62
N HIS A 283 -1.39 10.68 3.00
CA HIS A 283 -1.02 9.40 2.40
C HIS A 283 -1.02 8.22 3.37
N LEU A 284 -0.52 8.41 4.60
CA LEU A 284 -0.33 7.31 5.54
C LEU A 284 -1.42 7.19 6.61
N THR A 285 -2.24 8.22 6.80
CA THR A 285 -3.20 8.24 7.91
C THR A 285 -4.65 8.39 7.47
N SER A 286 -4.91 8.82 6.23
CA SER A 286 -6.27 9.04 5.77
C SER A 286 -6.91 7.75 5.25
N HIS A 287 -8.12 7.47 5.76
CA HIS A 287 -8.96 6.34 5.33
C HIS A 287 -10.39 6.81 5.02
N LEU A 288 -10.51 8.07 4.61
CA LEU A 288 -11.80 8.71 4.30
C LEU A 288 -12.40 8.14 3.00
N ALA A 289 -13.70 8.32 2.83
CA ALA A 289 -14.32 8.11 1.53
C ALA A 289 -13.87 9.19 0.53
N GLU A 290 -14.03 8.91 -0.77
CA GLU A 290 -13.73 9.82 -1.87
C GLU A 290 -12.27 10.34 -1.87
N GLU A 291 -11.31 9.53 -1.42
CA GLU A 291 -9.89 9.86 -1.60
C GLU A 291 -9.53 9.87 -3.09
N PRO A 292 -8.71 10.85 -3.56
CA PRO A 292 -8.32 10.94 -4.98
C PRO A 292 -7.56 9.72 -5.47
N GLU A 293 -6.73 9.12 -4.58
CA GLU A 293 -5.91 7.93 -4.85
C GLU A 293 -5.96 6.98 -3.65
N PRO A 294 -5.72 5.68 -3.87
CA PRO A 294 -5.58 4.73 -2.76
C PRO A 294 -4.40 5.12 -1.85
N ASN A 295 -4.69 5.37 -0.60
CA ASN A 295 -3.69 5.72 0.40
C ASN A 295 -2.88 4.52 0.89
N GLY A 296 -1.66 4.78 1.39
CA GLY A 296 -0.83 3.82 2.11
C GLY A 296 -1.33 3.59 3.55
N GLU A 297 -0.63 2.77 4.29
CA GLU A 297 -0.92 2.51 5.70
C GLU A 297 0.33 2.69 6.58
N ALA A 298 0.29 3.62 7.52
CA ALA A 298 1.39 3.86 8.49
C ALA A 298 1.78 2.58 9.25
N LYS A 299 0.82 1.70 9.55
CA LYS A 299 1.08 0.42 10.23
C LYS A 299 1.99 -0.48 9.41
N ILE A 300 1.79 -0.55 8.08
CA ILE A 300 2.62 -1.35 7.16
C ILE A 300 4.04 -0.80 7.12
N VAL A 301 4.19 0.52 6.97
CA VAL A 301 5.48 1.21 6.93
C VAL A 301 6.27 0.99 8.24
N ASN A 302 5.61 1.15 9.38
CA ASN A 302 6.20 0.90 10.70
C ASN A 302 6.62 -0.57 10.87
N PHE A 303 5.79 -1.50 10.41
CA PHE A 303 6.07 -2.93 10.51
C PHE A 303 7.27 -3.34 9.66
N LEU A 304 7.36 -2.85 8.41
CA LEU A 304 8.52 -3.06 7.55
C LEU A 304 9.79 -2.42 8.13
N SER A 305 9.68 -1.24 8.74
CA SER A 305 10.79 -0.59 9.44
C SER A 305 11.36 -1.46 10.56
N ILE A 306 10.47 -2.06 11.36
CA ILE A 306 10.85 -3.00 12.44
C ILE A 306 11.57 -4.21 11.84
N ILE A 307 11.06 -4.79 10.74
CA ILE A 307 11.71 -5.91 10.06
C ILE A 307 13.11 -5.54 9.58
N GLY A 308 13.26 -4.37 8.94
CA GLY A 308 14.55 -3.88 8.47
C GLY A 308 15.58 -3.80 9.59
N VAL A 309 15.19 -3.20 10.72
CA VAL A 309 16.04 -3.12 11.92
C VAL A 309 16.38 -4.51 12.46
N PHE A 310 15.41 -5.44 12.51
CA PHE A 310 15.68 -6.80 12.98
C PHE A 310 16.67 -7.54 12.09
N VAL A 311 16.52 -7.46 10.76
CA VAL A 311 17.45 -8.11 9.81
C VAL A 311 18.86 -7.55 9.96
N LEU A 312 18.98 -6.24 10.11
CA LEU A 312 20.26 -5.56 10.36
C LEU A 312 20.91 -6.02 11.67
N VAL A 313 20.11 -6.10 12.74
CA VAL A 313 20.58 -6.57 14.07
C VAL A 313 21.03 -8.04 13.98
N ILE A 314 20.28 -8.89 13.28
CA ILE A 314 20.68 -10.30 13.03
C ILE A 314 22.03 -10.36 12.31
N ALA A 315 22.27 -9.53 11.29
CA ALA A 315 23.53 -9.49 10.57
C ALA A 315 24.70 -9.07 11.49
N TRP A 316 24.51 -8.05 12.33
CA TRP A 316 25.52 -7.64 13.33
C TRP A 316 25.75 -8.73 14.39
N ILE A 317 24.70 -9.39 14.88
CA ILE A 317 24.78 -10.52 15.81
C ILE A 317 25.63 -11.65 15.20
N ASN A 318 25.42 -11.98 13.93
CA ASN A 318 26.18 -13.02 13.25
C ASN A 318 27.66 -12.65 13.18
N TYR A 319 27.99 -11.40 12.86
CA TYR A 319 29.36 -10.93 12.88
C TYR A 319 29.99 -11.02 14.29
N ILE A 320 29.28 -10.58 15.32
CA ILE A 320 29.73 -10.65 16.73
C ILE A 320 29.98 -12.12 17.15
N ASN A 321 29.05 -13.01 16.82
CA ASN A 321 29.16 -14.44 17.13
C ASN A 321 30.39 -15.08 16.50
N LEU A 322 30.63 -14.82 15.20
CA LEU A 322 31.78 -15.38 14.48
C LEU A 322 33.10 -14.74 14.93
N SER A 323 33.14 -13.41 15.14
CA SER A 323 34.34 -12.72 15.63
C SER A 323 34.71 -13.16 17.04
N THR A 324 33.71 -13.36 17.92
CA THR A 324 33.92 -13.81 19.31
C THR A 324 34.35 -15.28 19.35
N ALA A 325 33.80 -16.13 18.46
CA ALA A 325 34.20 -17.51 18.35
C ALA A 325 35.71 -17.62 18.06
N LYS A 326 36.24 -16.81 17.14
CA LYS A 326 37.65 -16.73 16.81
C LYS A 326 38.55 -16.08 17.85
N ALA A 327 37.96 -15.36 18.83
CA ALA A 327 38.69 -14.66 19.85
C ALA A 327 39.71 -15.56 20.61
N MET A 328 39.38 -16.84 20.76
CA MET A 328 40.25 -17.80 21.47
C MET A 328 41.55 -18.13 20.68
N GLU A 329 41.46 -18.22 19.35
CA GLU A 329 42.67 -18.41 18.51
C GLU A 329 43.57 -17.17 18.53
N ARG A 330 42.97 -15.99 18.51
CA ARG A 330 43.66 -14.70 18.55
C ARG A 330 44.16 -14.34 19.95
N ALA A 331 43.60 -14.96 21.01
CA ALA A 331 44.04 -14.70 22.38
C ALA A 331 45.56 -14.93 22.56
N ARG A 332 46.09 -16.01 21.96
CA ARG A 332 47.57 -16.30 21.99
C ARG A 332 48.36 -15.15 21.34
N GLU A 333 47.94 -14.69 20.17
CA GLU A 333 48.58 -13.53 19.48
C GLU A 333 48.55 -12.26 20.31
N VAL A 334 47.35 -11.95 20.90
CA VAL A 334 47.17 -10.80 21.80
C VAL A 334 48.05 -10.95 23.06
N GLY A 335 48.11 -12.18 23.63
CA GLY A 335 48.98 -12.47 24.79
C GLY A 335 50.43 -12.19 24.52
N VAL A 336 50.97 -12.69 23.40
CA VAL A 336 52.36 -12.42 22.97
C VAL A 336 52.61 -10.95 22.75
N ARG A 337 51.71 -10.25 22.07
CA ARG A 337 51.86 -8.78 21.83
C ARG A 337 51.88 -7.96 23.14
N LYS A 338 51.04 -8.35 24.13
CA LYS A 338 51.01 -7.72 25.46
C LYS A 338 52.34 -7.94 26.22
N VAL A 339 52.88 -9.16 26.14
CA VAL A 339 54.21 -9.44 26.72
C VAL A 339 55.31 -8.61 26.03
N MET A 340 55.14 -8.34 24.73
CA MET A 340 56.06 -7.47 23.93
C MET A 340 55.80 -5.96 24.17
N GLY A 341 54.90 -5.59 25.11
CA GLY A 341 54.68 -4.19 25.49
C GLY A 341 53.50 -3.48 24.79
N ALA A 342 52.61 -4.17 24.09
CA ALA A 342 51.48 -3.53 23.46
C ALA A 342 50.39 -3.12 24.50
N PHE A 343 49.97 -1.86 24.44
CA PHE A 343 48.91 -1.30 25.29
C PHE A 343 47.51 -1.76 24.86
N GLN A 344 46.60 -1.87 25.81
CA GLN A 344 45.20 -2.26 25.57
C GLN A 344 44.54 -1.39 24.51
N VAL A 345 44.73 -0.08 24.53
CA VAL A 345 44.16 0.87 23.57
C VAL A 345 44.61 0.59 22.12
N GLN A 346 45.88 0.18 21.94
CA GLN A 346 46.40 -0.16 20.61
C GLN A 346 45.71 -1.38 20.02
N LEU A 347 45.42 -2.39 20.86
CA LEU A 347 44.70 -3.57 20.45
C LEU A 347 43.21 -3.28 20.11
N ILE A 348 42.58 -2.42 20.93
CA ILE A 348 41.20 -1.97 20.66
C ILE A 348 41.13 -1.24 19.32
N ARG A 349 42.04 -0.28 19.06
CA ARG A 349 42.12 0.45 17.78
C ARG A 349 42.37 -0.49 16.60
N GLN A 350 43.18 -1.52 16.74
CA GLN A 350 43.41 -2.51 15.70
C GLN A 350 42.14 -3.29 15.37
N PHE A 351 41.41 -3.82 16.37
CA PHE A 351 40.17 -4.59 16.16
C PHE A 351 39.05 -3.71 15.58
N LEU A 352 38.93 -2.45 16.04
CA LEU A 352 37.97 -1.50 15.47
C LEU A 352 38.30 -1.19 14.01
N THR A 353 39.59 -1.07 13.65
CA THR A 353 40.00 -0.86 12.25
C THR A 353 39.66 -2.08 11.38
N GLU A 354 39.87 -3.29 11.88
CA GLU A 354 39.45 -4.51 11.18
C GLU A 354 37.93 -4.53 10.95
N SER A 355 37.14 -4.19 11.96
CA SER A 355 35.65 -4.11 11.84
C SER A 355 35.23 -3.00 10.90
N ALA A 356 35.90 -1.83 10.92
CA ALA A 356 35.59 -0.73 10.02
C ALA A 356 35.80 -1.10 8.54
N ILE A 357 36.87 -1.84 8.22
CA ILE A 357 37.13 -2.32 6.85
C ILE A 357 36.06 -3.34 6.42
N VAL A 358 35.71 -4.28 7.29
CA VAL A 358 34.68 -5.30 6.99
C VAL A 358 33.32 -4.64 6.76
N ASN A 359 32.92 -3.71 7.62
CA ASN A 359 31.65 -2.99 7.46
C ASN A 359 31.65 -2.11 6.19
N LEU A 360 32.76 -1.45 5.88
CA LEU A 360 32.89 -0.64 4.65
C LEU A 360 32.72 -1.52 3.39
N LEU A 361 33.41 -2.67 3.33
CA LEU A 361 33.28 -3.59 2.22
C LEU A 361 31.85 -4.16 2.13
N ALA A 362 31.23 -4.47 3.27
CA ALA A 362 29.85 -4.94 3.31
C ALA A 362 28.88 -3.88 2.78
N ILE A 363 29.03 -2.61 3.14
CA ILE A 363 28.18 -1.50 2.63
C ILE A 363 28.38 -1.31 1.12
N LEU A 364 29.61 -1.29 0.62
CA LEU A 364 29.86 -1.16 -0.81
C LEU A 364 29.19 -2.29 -1.62
N ILE A 365 29.28 -3.53 -1.11
CA ILE A 365 28.60 -4.68 -1.73
C ILE A 365 27.09 -4.53 -1.57
N SER A 366 26.57 -4.07 -0.42
CA SER A 366 25.12 -3.92 -0.19
C SER A 366 24.52 -2.86 -1.12
N VAL A 367 25.18 -1.73 -1.35
CA VAL A 367 24.73 -0.72 -2.33
C VAL A 367 24.68 -1.33 -3.74
N GLY A 368 25.71 -2.08 -4.14
CA GLY A 368 25.71 -2.80 -5.41
C GLY A 368 24.57 -3.85 -5.52
N LEU A 369 24.28 -4.56 -4.43
CA LEU A 369 23.15 -5.52 -4.38
C LEU A 369 21.81 -4.79 -4.49
N VAL A 370 21.62 -3.67 -3.79
CA VAL A 370 20.40 -2.87 -3.89
C VAL A 370 20.22 -2.39 -5.33
N ALA A 371 21.24 -1.84 -5.97
CA ALA A 371 21.20 -1.40 -7.37
C ALA A 371 20.81 -2.54 -8.34
N LEU A 372 21.33 -3.74 -8.12
CA LEU A 372 21.06 -4.93 -8.94
C LEU A 372 19.60 -5.42 -8.77
N VAL A 373 19.08 -5.38 -7.53
CA VAL A 373 17.75 -5.91 -7.18
C VAL A 373 16.66 -4.85 -7.39
N LEU A 374 17.02 -3.58 -7.60
CA LEU A 374 16.08 -2.46 -7.71
C LEU A 374 14.93 -2.69 -8.72
N PRO A 375 15.15 -3.20 -9.96
CA PRO A 375 14.05 -3.46 -10.89
C PRO A 375 13.05 -4.50 -10.36
N TYR A 376 13.55 -5.57 -9.73
CA TYR A 376 12.70 -6.58 -9.08
C TYR A 376 11.97 -6.00 -7.88
N PHE A 377 12.64 -5.19 -7.06
CA PHE A 377 12.04 -4.51 -5.93
C PHE A 377 10.89 -3.60 -6.36
N ASN A 378 11.08 -2.81 -7.42
CA ASN A 378 10.03 -1.96 -7.99
C ASN A 378 8.81 -2.79 -8.44
N SER A 379 9.03 -3.94 -9.08
CA SER A 379 7.93 -4.81 -9.55
C SER A 379 7.09 -5.41 -8.43
N ILE A 380 7.65 -5.61 -7.24
CA ILE A 380 6.92 -6.18 -6.09
C ILE A 380 6.35 -5.11 -5.14
N SER A 381 6.99 -3.94 -5.06
CA SER A 381 6.54 -2.83 -4.21
C SER A 381 5.57 -1.89 -4.90
N GLY A 382 5.46 -1.96 -6.25
CA GLY A 382 4.68 -1.00 -7.02
C GLY A 382 5.31 0.38 -7.15
N LEU A 383 6.55 0.56 -6.64
CA LEU A 383 7.26 1.83 -6.69
C LEU A 383 8.05 2.00 -8.00
N SER A 384 8.40 3.22 -8.31
CA SER A 384 9.25 3.58 -9.46
C SER A 384 10.58 4.20 -9.01
N LEU A 385 11.29 3.50 -8.11
CA LEU A 385 12.60 3.94 -7.64
C LEU A 385 13.64 3.81 -8.75
N HIS A 386 14.48 4.82 -8.91
CA HIS A 386 15.57 4.83 -9.88
C HIS A 386 16.95 4.90 -9.17
N ALA A 387 18.01 4.53 -9.89
CA ALA A 387 19.35 4.47 -9.31
C ALA A 387 19.86 5.82 -8.74
N GLY A 388 19.29 6.95 -9.17
CA GLY A 388 19.59 8.27 -8.63
C GLY A 388 19.35 8.40 -7.12
N TYR A 389 18.38 7.67 -6.57
CA TYR A 389 18.12 7.68 -5.12
C TYR A 389 19.30 7.16 -4.29
N LEU A 390 20.20 6.33 -4.87
CA LEU A 390 21.36 5.77 -4.18
C LEU A 390 22.51 6.80 -3.96
N ILE A 391 22.44 7.96 -4.60
CA ILE A 391 23.42 9.04 -4.46
C ILE A 391 22.86 10.26 -3.74
N GLU A 392 21.63 10.21 -3.28
CA GLU A 392 21.02 11.29 -2.52
C GLU A 392 21.70 11.49 -1.16
N PRO A 393 21.80 12.75 -0.66
CA PRO A 393 22.50 13.05 0.59
C PRO A 393 22.03 12.23 1.81
N TRP A 394 20.71 12.02 1.95
CA TRP A 394 20.15 11.24 3.05
C TRP A 394 20.60 9.77 3.01
N PHE A 395 20.67 9.16 1.81
CA PHE A 395 21.08 7.77 1.64
C PHE A 395 22.58 7.61 1.96
N LEU A 396 23.40 8.55 1.51
CA LEU A 396 24.82 8.57 1.84
C LEU A 396 25.05 8.78 3.35
N ALA A 397 24.27 9.66 3.99
CA ALA A 397 24.28 9.85 5.44
C ALA A 397 23.85 8.57 6.18
N LEU A 398 22.83 7.86 5.69
CA LEU A 398 22.42 6.56 6.22
C LEU A 398 23.54 5.53 6.12
N CYS A 399 24.18 5.41 4.96
CA CYS A 399 25.34 4.51 4.76
C CYS A 399 26.49 4.84 5.70
N ALA A 400 26.82 6.13 5.88
CA ALA A 400 27.85 6.58 6.83
C ALA A 400 27.44 6.25 8.29
N GLY A 401 26.18 6.47 8.66
CA GLY A 401 25.64 6.09 9.95
C GLY A 401 25.74 4.57 10.21
N LEU A 402 25.37 3.76 9.22
CA LEU A 402 25.52 2.29 9.29
C LEU A 402 26.97 1.85 9.42
N TRP A 403 27.89 2.52 8.73
CA TRP A 403 29.31 2.22 8.86
C TRP A 403 29.83 2.50 10.28
N ILE A 404 29.50 3.66 10.83
CA ILE A 404 29.92 4.05 12.18
C ILE A 404 29.30 3.13 13.23
N THR A 405 27.98 2.98 13.22
CA THR A 405 27.25 2.15 14.21
C THR A 405 27.61 0.67 14.07
N GLY A 406 27.69 0.15 12.85
CA GLY A 406 28.15 -1.21 12.59
C GLY A 406 29.56 -1.46 13.09
N THR A 407 30.51 -0.54 12.84
CA THR A 407 31.88 -0.64 13.35
C THR A 407 31.92 -0.66 14.87
N LEU A 408 31.14 0.21 15.53
CA LEU A 408 31.10 0.29 16.99
C LEU A 408 30.44 -0.94 17.59
N LEU A 409 29.22 -1.29 17.19
CA LEU A 409 28.44 -2.39 17.77
C LEU A 409 29.11 -3.75 17.50
N SER A 410 29.55 -3.99 16.30
CA SER A 410 30.16 -5.28 15.92
C SER A 410 31.62 -5.42 16.33
N GLY A 411 32.36 -4.30 16.40
CA GLY A 411 33.79 -4.28 16.71
C GLY A 411 34.13 -4.08 18.19
N PHE A 412 33.34 -3.32 18.94
CA PHE A 412 33.65 -2.94 20.31
C PHE A 412 33.69 -4.13 21.27
N TYR A 413 32.64 -5.00 21.22
CA TYR A 413 32.57 -6.15 22.11
C TYR A 413 33.74 -7.14 21.92
N PRO A 414 34.07 -7.59 20.70
CA PRO A 414 35.27 -8.44 20.49
C PRO A 414 36.56 -7.73 20.90
N ALA A 415 36.70 -6.41 20.63
CA ALA A 415 37.88 -5.64 20.96
C ALA A 415 38.13 -5.56 22.47
N VAL A 416 37.08 -5.27 23.24
CA VAL A 416 37.16 -5.19 24.71
C VAL A 416 37.45 -6.56 25.32
N VAL A 417 36.74 -7.60 24.89
CA VAL A 417 36.92 -8.97 25.41
C VAL A 417 38.33 -9.46 25.14
N LEU A 418 38.82 -9.33 23.87
CA LEU A 418 40.17 -9.79 23.50
C LEU A 418 41.28 -9.00 24.18
N SER A 419 41.08 -7.67 24.31
CA SER A 419 42.07 -6.83 24.96
C SER A 419 42.12 -6.95 26.48
N SER A 420 41.12 -7.56 27.12
CA SER A 420 41.06 -7.76 28.58
C SER A 420 41.80 -9.02 29.05
N PHE A 421 42.19 -9.94 28.16
CA PHE A 421 42.87 -11.19 28.53
C PHE A 421 44.23 -10.94 29.20
N LYS A 422 44.47 -11.63 30.36
CA LYS A 422 45.73 -11.63 31.07
C LYS A 422 46.73 -12.54 30.35
N PRO A 423 47.98 -12.06 29.98
CA PRO A 423 48.95 -12.88 29.24
C PRO A 423 49.30 -14.20 29.90
N VAL A 424 49.44 -14.25 31.20
CA VAL A 424 49.80 -15.45 31.99
C VAL A 424 48.76 -16.58 31.83
N VAL A 425 47.46 -16.20 31.80
CA VAL A 425 46.37 -17.21 31.69
C VAL A 425 46.31 -17.78 30.27
N VAL A 426 46.59 -16.94 29.29
CA VAL A 426 46.56 -17.29 27.87
C VAL A 426 47.74 -18.22 27.50
N LEU A 427 48.95 -17.90 27.95
CA LEU A 427 50.16 -18.67 27.68
C LEU A 427 50.23 -19.99 28.41
N LYS A 428 49.59 -20.12 29.62
CA LYS A 428 49.48 -21.38 30.37
C LYS A 428 48.37 -22.33 29.83
N GLY A 429 47.67 -22.01 28.77
CA GLY A 429 46.67 -22.88 28.13
C GLY A 429 45.39 -23.12 28.94
N LYS A 430 45.19 -22.42 30.07
CA LYS A 430 44.06 -22.55 30.98
C LYS A 430 42.87 -21.63 30.63
N LEU A 431 42.65 -21.29 29.36
CA LEU A 431 41.51 -20.52 28.93
C LEU A 431 40.23 -21.38 29.03
N LYS A 432 39.53 -21.31 30.17
CA LYS A 432 38.14 -21.75 30.27
C LYS A 432 37.26 -20.66 29.65
N ASN A 433 36.33 -21.01 28.72
CA ASN A 433 35.32 -20.11 28.21
C ASN A 433 34.60 -19.44 29.36
N SER A 434 34.59 -18.09 29.39
CA SER A 434 33.79 -17.36 30.40
C SER A 434 32.30 -17.75 30.25
N ALA A 435 31.68 -18.19 31.33
CA ALA A 435 30.24 -18.56 31.34
C ALA A 435 29.36 -17.43 30.78
N ARG A 436 29.75 -16.15 31.01
CA ARG A 436 29.05 -14.96 30.46
C ARG A 436 29.14 -14.89 28.95
N GLY A 437 30.29 -15.20 28.36
CA GLY A 437 30.45 -15.17 26.88
C GLY A 437 29.68 -16.29 26.15
N ILE A 438 29.59 -17.48 26.78
CA ILE A 438 28.76 -18.59 26.25
C ILE A 438 27.28 -18.21 26.35
N PHE A 439 26.83 -17.65 27.47
CA PHE A 439 25.45 -17.24 27.68
C PHE A 439 25.03 -16.18 26.66
N LEU A 440 25.82 -15.10 26.50
CA LEU A 440 25.53 -14.06 25.52
C LEU A 440 25.35 -14.59 24.11
N ARG A 441 26.25 -15.47 23.66
CA ARG A 441 26.18 -16.10 22.34
C ARG A 441 24.90 -16.92 22.17
N LYS A 442 24.52 -17.72 23.17
CA LYS A 442 23.27 -18.51 23.16
C LYS A 442 22.05 -17.61 23.10
N ALA A 443 22.03 -16.53 23.90
CA ALA A 443 20.96 -15.55 23.92
C ALA A 443 20.79 -14.85 22.54
N LEU A 444 21.90 -14.47 21.90
CA LEU A 444 21.90 -13.87 20.57
C LEU A 444 21.37 -14.83 19.49
N VAL A 445 21.72 -16.13 19.60
CA VAL A 445 21.20 -17.18 18.68
C VAL A 445 19.69 -17.37 18.91
N VAL A 446 19.22 -17.38 20.16
CA VAL A 446 17.78 -17.47 20.47
C VAL A 446 17.06 -16.28 19.90
N LEU A 447 17.54 -15.06 20.11
CA LEU A 447 16.93 -13.83 19.55
C LEU A 447 16.80 -13.90 18.03
N GLN A 448 17.88 -14.34 17.35
CA GLN A 448 17.90 -14.52 15.90
C GLN A 448 16.84 -15.50 15.41
N PHE A 449 16.74 -16.68 16.03
CA PHE A 449 15.73 -17.69 15.64
C PHE A 449 14.31 -17.24 16.02
N THR A 450 14.15 -16.53 17.15
CA THR A 450 12.86 -15.93 17.50
C THR A 450 12.36 -15.03 16.39
N ALA A 451 13.22 -14.12 15.88
CA ALA A 451 12.86 -13.25 14.77
C ALA A 451 12.56 -14.05 13.48
N SER A 452 13.34 -15.09 13.16
CA SER A 452 13.11 -15.94 11.98
C SER A 452 11.76 -16.68 12.06
N VAL A 453 11.43 -17.28 13.21
CA VAL A 453 10.12 -17.93 13.44
C VAL A 453 8.99 -16.92 13.32
N ALA A 454 9.16 -15.73 13.92
CA ALA A 454 8.17 -14.67 13.88
C ALA A 454 7.89 -14.22 12.43
N LEU A 455 8.92 -14.02 11.63
CA LEU A 455 8.77 -13.62 10.23
C LEU A 455 8.10 -14.71 9.39
N ILE A 456 8.47 -15.98 9.54
CA ILE A 456 7.85 -17.08 8.80
C ILE A 456 6.38 -17.24 9.20
N ALA A 457 6.07 -17.29 10.50
CA ALA A 457 4.70 -17.43 10.98
C ALA A 457 3.83 -16.22 10.55
N GLY A 458 4.37 -14.99 10.66
CA GLY A 458 3.71 -13.79 10.17
C GLY A 458 3.41 -13.84 8.68
N THR A 459 4.36 -14.32 7.85
CA THR A 459 4.13 -14.54 6.42
C THR A 459 2.95 -15.47 6.15
N PHE A 460 2.87 -16.59 6.85
CA PHE A 460 1.75 -17.53 6.69
C PHE A 460 0.41 -16.91 7.11
N ILE A 461 0.39 -16.16 8.20
CA ILE A 461 -0.83 -15.50 8.70
C ILE A 461 -1.29 -14.44 7.70
N VAL A 462 -0.41 -13.58 7.19
CA VAL A 462 -0.73 -12.57 6.17
C VAL A 462 -1.29 -13.23 4.91
N TYR A 463 -0.61 -14.28 4.42
CA TYR A 463 -1.03 -14.97 3.21
C TYR A 463 -2.39 -15.68 3.40
N GLN A 464 -2.63 -16.27 4.57
CA GLN A 464 -3.90 -16.92 4.88
C GLN A 464 -5.05 -15.92 4.98
N GLN A 465 -4.83 -14.74 5.59
CA GLN A 465 -5.83 -13.67 5.66
C GLN A 465 -6.16 -13.14 4.25
N LEU A 466 -5.16 -12.91 3.41
CA LEU A 466 -5.36 -12.49 2.02
C LEU A 466 -6.16 -13.50 1.22
N ASN A 467 -5.77 -14.77 1.26
CA ASN A 467 -6.48 -15.83 0.55
C ASN A 467 -7.93 -15.99 1.06
N PHE A 468 -8.15 -15.82 2.36
CA PHE A 468 -9.48 -15.85 2.94
C PHE A 468 -10.36 -14.72 2.38
N MET A 469 -9.83 -13.49 2.32
CA MET A 469 -10.59 -12.34 1.79
C MET A 469 -10.84 -12.46 0.28
N MET A 470 -9.84 -12.91 -0.48
CA MET A 470 -9.97 -13.03 -1.96
C MET A 470 -10.79 -14.24 -2.40
N GLY A 471 -10.83 -15.31 -1.60
CA GLY A 471 -11.55 -16.54 -1.93
C GLY A 471 -12.98 -16.61 -1.37
N ARG A 472 -13.41 -15.61 -0.61
CA ARG A 472 -14.75 -15.60 -0.04
C ARG A 472 -15.78 -15.17 -1.09
N ASP A 473 -16.94 -15.82 -1.07
CA ASP A 473 -18.09 -15.43 -1.90
C ASP A 473 -18.50 -13.99 -1.55
N ILE A 474 -18.47 -13.12 -2.53
CA ILE A 474 -18.87 -11.71 -2.41
C ILE A 474 -20.38 -11.51 -2.61
N GLY A 475 -21.15 -12.59 -2.76
CA GLY A 475 -22.61 -12.55 -3.01
C GLY A 475 -22.99 -12.26 -4.46
N MET A 476 -22.01 -12.04 -5.34
CA MET A 476 -22.14 -11.87 -6.79
C MET A 476 -21.05 -12.68 -7.50
N ASN A 477 -21.35 -13.19 -8.68
CA ASN A 477 -20.35 -13.80 -9.54
C ASN A 477 -19.81 -12.77 -10.53
N ILE A 478 -18.59 -12.34 -10.33
CA ILE A 478 -17.89 -11.34 -11.16
C ILE A 478 -16.93 -11.95 -12.18
N ASP A 479 -16.75 -13.28 -12.17
CA ASP A 479 -15.86 -13.99 -13.08
C ASP A 479 -16.39 -13.91 -14.51
N GLN A 480 -15.48 -13.71 -15.47
CA GLN A 480 -15.82 -13.61 -16.90
C GLN A 480 -16.82 -12.48 -17.22
N VAL A 481 -16.86 -11.42 -16.41
CA VAL A 481 -17.64 -10.22 -16.67
C VAL A 481 -16.74 -9.16 -17.30
N LEU A 482 -17.02 -8.85 -18.58
CA LEU A 482 -16.40 -7.74 -19.29
C LEU A 482 -17.23 -6.49 -19.06
N VAL A 483 -16.58 -5.39 -18.67
CA VAL A 483 -17.23 -4.10 -18.43
C VAL A 483 -16.71 -3.08 -19.42
N VAL A 484 -17.64 -2.39 -20.09
CA VAL A 484 -17.37 -1.23 -20.95
C VAL A 484 -17.94 0.00 -20.25
N GLU A 485 -17.15 1.07 -20.20
CA GLU A 485 -17.58 2.33 -19.61
C GLU A 485 -18.49 3.09 -20.57
N ARG A 486 -19.42 3.89 -20.04
CA ARG A 486 -20.32 4.76 -20.81
C ARG A 486 -19.51 5.62 -21.82
N PRO A 487 -20.06 5.88 -23.03
CA PRO A 487 -19.43 6.80 -23.98
C PRO A 487 -19.36 8.24 -23.41
N GLY A 488 -18.27 8.95 -23.69
CA GLY A 488 -18.11 10.33 -23.28
C GLY A 488 -18.78 11.30 -24.27
N ILE A 489 -18.77 10.97 -25.55
CA ILE A 489 -19.49 11.74 -26.57
C ILE A 489 -20.86 11.09 -26.75
N THR A 490 -21.90 11.78 -26.28
CA THR A 490 -23.28 11.31 -26.37
C THR A 490 -24.12 12.27 -27.20
N PRO A 491 -25.18 11.77 -27.87
CA PRO A 491 -26.20 12.65 -28.45
C PRO A 491 -26.84 13.51 -27.36
N LEU A 492 -27.12 14.76 -27.68
CA LEU A 492 -27.79 15.72 -26.78
C LEU A 492 -29.21 15.31 -26.41
N ASP A 493 -29.87 14.63 -27.31
CA ASP A 493 -31.20 14.13 -27.10
C ASP A 493 -31.16 12.73 -26.45
N ARG A 494 -31.84 12.64 -25.31
CA ARG A 494 -31.93 11.43 -24.51
C ARG A 494 -32.52 10.23 -25.27
N ASN A 495 -33.43 10.47 -26.20
CA ASN A 495 -34.05 9.40 -26.99
C ASN A 495 -33.05 8.85 -28.00
N SER A 496 -32.28 9.69 -28.65
CA SER A 496 -31.20 9.27 -29.55
C SER A 496 -30.12 8.49 -28.82
N PHE A 497 -29.76 8.90 -27.61
CA PHE A 497 -28.82 8.17 -26.76
C PHE A 497 -29.37 6.79 -26.37
N ASN A 498 -30.62 6.72 -25.93
CA ASN A 498 -31.30 5.43 -25.60
C ASN A 498 -31.33 4.50 -26.82
N SER A 499 -31.64 5.04 -28.01
CA SER A 499 -31.61 4.28 -29.27
C SER A 499 -30.21 3.73 -29.58
N SER A 500 -29.15 4.49 -29.32
CA SER A 500 -27.78 4.02 -29.48
C SER A 500 -27.45 2.86 -28.53
N ILE A 501 -27.95 2.91 -27.28
CA ILE A 501 -27.82 1.81 -26.33
C ILE A 501 -28.55 0.55 -26.82
N ASP A 502 -29.77 0.70 -27.34
CA ASP A 502 -30.53 -0.42 -27.89
C ASP A 502 -29.81 -1.04 -29.09
N VAL A 503 -29.25 -0.21 -30.01
CA VAL A 503 -28.41 -0.69 -31.12
C VAL A 503 -27.19 -1.46 -30.61
N PHE A 504 -26.52 -0.95 -29.57
CA PHE A 504 -25.38 -1.65 -28.98
C PHE A 504 -25.77 -3.00 -28.40
N ARG A 505 -26.87 -3.06 -27.62
CA ARG A 505 -27.42 -4.30 -27.05
C ARG A 505 -27.76 -5.32 -28.14
N ASP A 506 -28.44 -4.89 -29.19
CA ASP A 506 -28.86 -5.77 -30.28
C ASP A 506 -27.68 -6.31 -31.09
N GLU A 507 -26.64 -5.50 -31.32
CA GLU A 507 -25.42 -5.98 -31.99
C GLU A 507 -24.66 -6.99 -31.12
N LEU A 508 -24.57 -6.76 -29.80
CA LEU A 508 -23.91 -7.69 -28.88
C LEU A 508 -24.64 -9.04 -28.80
N LYS A 509 -25.98 -9.05 -28.80
CA LYS A 509 -26.81 -10.29 -28.75
C LYS A 509 -26.59 -11.19 -29.99
N LYS A 510 -26.03 -10.69 -31.09
CA LYS A 510 -25.69 -11.49 -32.27
C LYS A 510 -24.53 -12.46 -32.05
N ASN A 511 -23.70 -12.21 -31.03
CA ASN A 511 -22.58 -13.09 -30.68
C ASN A 511 -22.96 -14.04 -29.55
N PRO A 512 -23.05 -15.37 -29.79
CA PRO A 512 -23.45 -16.33 -28.77
C PRO A 512 -22.43 -16.46 -27.62
N ALA A 513 -21.24 -15.91 -27.76
CA ALA A 513 -20.28 -15.85 -26.65
C ALA A 513 -20.68 -14.82 -25.58
N ILE A 514 -21.58 -13.87 -25.89
CA ILE A 514 -22.13 -12.89 -24.95
C ILE A 514 -23.46 -13.44 -24.41
N GLN A 515 -23.46 -13.86 -23.14
CA GLN A 515 -24.58 -14.57 -22.52
C GLN A 515 -25.67 -13.62 -22.03
N SER A 516 -25.28 -12.51 -21.41
CA SER A 516 -26.17 -11.49 -20.84
C SER A 516 -25.45 -10.15 -20.74
N LEU A 517 -26.22 -9.06 -20.76
CA LEU A 517 -25.72 -7.69 -20.70
C LEU A 517 -26.59 -6.86 -19.76
N THR A 518 -25.99 -6.12 -18.85
CA THR A 518 -26.68 -5.18 -17.94
C THR A 518 -26.05 -3.79 -17.97
N ALA A 519 -26.86 -2.77 -17.70
CA ALA A 519 -26.41 -1.40 -17.46
C ALA A 519 -26.61 -1.04 -15.97
N SER A 520 -25.58 -0.48 -15.34
CA SER A 520 -25.67 -0.05 -13.93
C SER A 520 -24.86 1.22 -13.70
N VAL A 521 -25.25 1.99 -12.68
CA VAL A 521 -24.55 3.23 -12.28
C VAL A 521 -23.18 2.92 -11.66
N THR A 522 -23.06 1.76 -11.03
CA THR A 522 -21.78 1.33 -10.43
C THR A 522 -21.63 -0.19 -10.59
N VAL A 523 -20.38 -0.65 -10.51
CA VAL A 523 -20.04 -2.08 -10.55
C VAL A 523 -19.26 -2.47 -9.29
N PRO A 524 -19.24 -3.74 -8.87
CA PRO A 524 -18.40 -4.21 -7.78
C PRO A 524 -16.94 -3.73 -7.95
N GLY A 525 -16.37 -3.21 -6.87
CA GLY A 525 -15.01 -2.63 -6.90
C GLY A 525 -14.96 -1.11 -7.04
N LYS A 526 -15.99 -0.46 -7.55
CA LYS A 526 -16.09 1.01 -7.56
C LYS A 526 -16.52 1.51 -6.19
N GLN A 527 -15.75 2.47 -5.65
CA GLN A 527 -15.96 3.00 -4.30
C GLN A 527 -17.07 4.05 -4.21
N ARG A 528 -17.77 4.35 -5.31
CA ARG A 528 -18.82 5.36 -5.29
C ARG A 528 -19.87 5.05 -4.23
N GLU A 529 -19.93 5.92 -3.23
CA GLU A 529 -20.89 5.82 -2.12
C GLU A 529 -22.08 6.73 -2.36
N TYR A 530 -23.04 6.27 -3.19
CA TYR A 530 -24.33 6.93 -3.24
C TYR A 530 -25.20 6.36 -2.12
N LYS A 531 -25.44 7.14 -1.07
CA LYS A 531 -26.26 6.77 0.08
C LYS A 531 -27.54 7.60 0.12
N ALA A 532 -28.64 6.99 0.52
CA ALA A 532 -29.91 7.65 0.72
C ALA A 532 -30.46 7.31 2.12
N VAL A 533 -31.13 8.27 2.71
CA VAL A 533 -31.90 8.08 3.94
C VAL A 533 -33.25 7.43 3.55
N VAL A 534 -33.56 6.31 4.15
CA VAL A 534 -34.81 5.56 3.92
C VAL A 534 -35.46 5.22 5.24
N LYS A 535 -36.80 5.11 5.22
CA LYS A 535 -37.61 4.61 6.34
C LYS A 535 -38.85 3.90 5.85
N LYS A 536 -39.52 3.17 6.72
CA LYS A 536 -40.88 2.65 6.42
C LYS A 536 -41.81 3.83 6.18
N TYR A 537 -42.68 3.72 5.21
CA TYR A 537 -43.71 4.74 4.95
C TYR A 537 -44.55 5.00 6.21
N GLY A 538 -44.72 6.27 6.59
CA GLY A 538 -45.43 6.67 7.80
C GLY A 538 -44.68 6.49 9.11
N ALA A 539 -43.44 5.96 9.11
CA ALA A 539 -42.61 5.91 10.31
C ALA A 539 -42.06 7.33 10.65
N PRO A 540 -41.82 7.62 11.93
CA PRO A 540 -41.18 8.88 12.35
C PRO A 540 -39.74 8.98 11.85
N ASP A 541 -39.20 10.22 11.84
CA ASP A 541 -37.86 10.49 11.25
C ASP A 541 -36.72 9.88 12.05
N ASP A 542 -36.89 9.64 13.34
CA ASP A 542 -35.93 8.98 14.22
C ASP A 542 -35.72 7.47 13.89
N GLN A 543 -36.59 6.87 13.10
CA GLN A 543 -36.45 5.51 12.56
C GLN A 543 -35.85 5.46 11.16
N SER A 544 -35.35 6.59 10.69
CA SER A 544 -34.65 6.65 9.40
C SER A 544 -33.29 5.97 9.47
N VAL A 545 -32.96 5.22 8.43
CA VAL A 545 -31.66 4.56 8.28
C VAL A 545 -30.98 4.97 6.98
N THR A 546 -29.67 4.99 6.97
CA THR A 546 -28.89 5.30 5.76
C THR A 546 -28.47 4.01 5.07
N VAL A 547 -28.85 3.85 3.80
CA VAL A 547 -28.54 2.68 2.99
C VAL A 547 -27.79 3.09 1.72
N ARG A 548 -27.04 2.16 1.15
CA ARG A 548 -26.47 2.33 -0.19
C ARG A 548 -27.62 2.33 -1.21
N PHE A 549 -27.52 3.23 -2.19
CA PHE A 549 -28.51 3.35 -3.25
C PHE A 549 -27.83 3.06 -4.59
N ASN A 550 -28.28 2.02 -5.29
CA ASN A 550 -27.68 1.58 -6.54
C ASN A 550 -28.77 1.33 -7.60
N SER A 551 -28.39 1.30 -8.87
CA SER A 551 -29.30 0.98 -9.95
C SER A 551 -29.08 -0.44 -10.44
N MET A 552 -30.14 -1.05 -10.92
CA MET A 552 -30.09 -2.26 -11.73
C MET A 552 -31.10 -2.18 -12.87
N ASP A 553 -30.77 -2.78 -14.00
CA ASP A 553 -31.72 -3.03 -15.08
C ASP A 553 -32.30 -4.44 -14.96
N TYR A 554 -33.04 -4.87 -15.96
CA TYR A 554 -33.77 -6.16 -15.95
C TYR A 554 -32.85 -7.39 -16.00
N GLU A 555 -31.64 -7.28 -16.59
CA GLU A 555 -30.69 -8.39 -16.78
C GLU A 555 -29.59 -8.42 -15.70
N PHE A 556 -29.59 -7.49 -14.74
CA PHE A 556 -28.55 -7.36 -13.71
C PHE A 556 -28.35 -8.64 -12.89
N MET A 557 -29.47 -9.28 -12.48
CA MET A 557 -29.43 -10.51 -11.70
C MET A 557 -28.78 -11.66 -12.47
N ASP A 558 -29.03 -11.75 -13.78
CA ASP A 558 -28.48 -12.80 -14.65
C ASP A 558 -26.98 -12.61 -14.89
N VAL A 559 -26.55 -11.35 -15.11
CA VAL A 559 -25.13 -11.04 -15.32
C VAL A 559 -24.32 -11.36 -14.06
N PHE A 560 -24.79 -10.95 -12.88
CA PHE A 560 -24.07 -11.12 -11.63
C PHE A 560 -24.45 -12.41 -10.85
N LYS A 561 -25.40 -13.21 -11.37
CA LYS A 561 -25.89 -14.46 -10.76
C LYS A 561 -26.29 -14.27 -9.29
N MET A 562 -26.93 -13.16 -8.98
CA MET A 562 -27.52 -12.93 -7.66
C MET A 562 -28.75 -13.80 -7.44
N LYS A 563 -29.06 -14.07 -6.17
CA LYS A 563 -30.19 -14.93 -5.79
C LYS A 563 -31.36 -14.09 -5.30
N LEU A 564 -32.54 -14.32 -5.86
CA LEU A 564 -33.78 -13.82 -5.31
C LEU A 564 -34.15 -14.63 -4.06
N ILE A 565 -34.41 -13.94 -2.94
CA ILE A 565 -34.80 -14.54 -1.67
C ILE A 565 -36.31 -14.52 -1.52
N ALA A 566 -36.94 -13.37 -1.81
CA ALA A 566 -38.38 -13.21 -1.71
C ALA A 566 -38.90 -12.22 -2.77
N GLY A 567 -40.16 -12.39 -3.19
CA GLY A 567 -40.81 -11.50 -4.15
C GLY A 567 -40.37 -11.72 -5.60
N ARG A 568 -40.16 -10.64 -6.35
CA ARG A 568 -39.71 -10.66 -7.75
C ARG A 568 -38.60 -9.61 -7.99
N VAL A 569 -37.90 -9.74 -9.09
CA VAL A 569 -36.99 -8.69 -9.62
C VAL A 569 -37.72 -7.79 -10.61
N PHE A 570 -37.06 -6.72 -11.06
CA PHE A 570 -37.60 -5.87 -12.13
C PHE A 570 -37.76 -6.66 -13.44
N SER A 571 -38.82 -6.35 -14.18
CA SER A 571 -39.11 -6.99 -15.47
C SER A 571 -39.72 -6.00 -16.44
N GLU A 572 -39.47 -6.17 -17.74
CA GLU A 572 -40.14 -5.40 -18.80
C GLU A 572 -41.68 -5.64 -18.83
N ASP A 573 -42.16 -6.74 -18.23
CA ASP A 573 -43.59 -7.01 -18.05
C ASP A 573 -44.26 -6.04 -17.09
N TYR A 574 -43.51 -5.30 -16.29
CA TYR A 574 -43.97 -4.29 -15.34
C TYR A 574 -43.44 -2.91 -15.69
N PRO A 575 -44.03 -2.20 -16.67
CA PRO A 575 -43.54 -0.90 -17.16
C PRO A 575 -43.46 0.20 -16.10
N SER A 576 -44.13 0.05 -14.96
CA SER A 576 -44.10 0.99 -13.83
C SER A 576 -42.91 0.80 -12.88
N ASP A 577 -42.15 -0.30 -13.02
CA ASP A 577 -41.04 -0.60 -12.11
C ASP A 577 -40.02 0.56 -11.98
N PRO A 578 -39.61 1.27 -13.06
CA PRO A 578 -38.70 2.39 -12.94
C PRO A 578 -39.15 3.53 -12.03
N ASP A 579 -40.46 3.74 -11.94
CA ASP A 579 -41.04 4.87 -11.21
C ASP A 579 -41.57 4.49 -9.83
N THR A 580 -41.92 3.23 -9.61
CA THR A 580 -42.71 2.81 -8.43
C THR A 580 -42.04 1.73 -7.58
N SER A 581 -40.98 1.10 -8.05
CA SER A 581 -40.49 -0.15 -7.43
C SER A 581 -39.02 -0.05 -7.01
N VAL A 582 -38.71 -0.77 -5.92
CA VAL A 582 -37.33 -1.02 -5.47
C VAL A 582 -37.11 -2.49 -5.14
N VAL A 583 -35.88 -2.95 -5.29
CA VAL A 583 -35.40 -4.24 -4.80
C VAL A 583 -34.39 -3.97 -3.69
N VAL A 584 -34.45 -4.72 -2.59
CA VAL A 584 -33.57 -4.51 -1.43
C VAL A 584 -32.73 -5.75 -1.15
N THR A 585 -31.55 -5.58 -0.57
CA THR A 585 -30.78 -6.69 -0.03
C THR A 585 -31.38 -7.19 1.28
N GLU A 586 -31.08 -8.42 1.68
CA GLU A 586 -31.54 -9.01 2.94
C GLU A 586 -31.12 -8.15 4.15
N SER A 587 -29.87 -7.69 4.16
CA SER A 587 -29.37 -6.77 5.19
C SER A 587 -30.12 -5.44 5.20
N ALA A 588 -30.48 -4.89 4.02
CA ALA A 588 -31.23 -3.64 3.95
C ALA A 588 -32.64 -3.83 4.51
N ALA A 589 -33.31 -4.94 4.17
CA ALA A 589 -34.65 -5.24 4.73
C ALA A 589 -34.60 -5.30 6.26
N ARG A 590 -33.62 -6.00 6.83
CA ARG A 590 -33.43 -6.06 8.30
C ARG A 590 -33.10 -4.69 8.91
N PHE A 591 -32.21 -3.92 8.27
CA PHE A 591 -31.79 -2.61 8.75
C PHE A 591 -32.95 -1.60 8.76
N ILE A 592 -33.88 -1.70 7.82
CA ILE A 592 -35.10 -0.90 7.77
C ILE A 592 -36.13 -1.38 8.84
N GLY A 593 -35.92 -2.56 9.43
CA GLY A 593 -36.74 -3.09 10.53
C GLY A 593 -37.74 -4.18 10.14
N TYR A 594 -37.47 -4.94 9.05
CA TYR A 594 -38.21 -6.16 8.72
C TYR A 594 -37.44 -7.37 9.22
N GLU A 595 -38.03 -8.22 10.04
CA GLU A 595 -37.33 -9.39 10.59
C GLU A 595 -37.10 -10.47 9.54
N LYS A 596 -38.08 -10.65 8.63
CA LYS A 596 -38.04 -11.64 7.56
C LYS A 596 -38.10 -10.97 6.19
N PRO A 597 -37.37 -11.47 5.18
CA PRO A 597 -37.40 -10.94 3.82
C PRO A 597 -38.81 -10.85 3.21
N GLU A 598 -39.65 -11.84 3.48
CA GLU A 598 -41.00 -11.90 2.94
C GLU A 598 -41.91 -10.77 3.48
N GLU A 599 -41.65 -10.29 4.68
CA GLU A 599 -42.43 -9.19 5.31
C GLU A 599 -42.12 -7.83 4.65
N ALA A 600 -40.97 -7.69 4.00
CA ALA A 600 -40.60 -6.48 3.30
C ALA A 600 -41.28 -6.34 1.93
N VAL A 601 -41.64 -7.50 1.28
CA VAL A 601 -42.23 -7.48 -0.05
C VAL A 601 -43.64 -6.87 0.00
N GLY A 602 -43.93 -5.95 -0.91
CA GLY A 602 -45.18 -5.21 -0.99
C GLY A 602 -45.27 -4.00 -0.04
N GLN A 603 -44.28 -3.78 0.80
CA GLN A 603 -44.24 -2.62 1.70
C GLN A 603 -43.70 -1.36 0.98
N THR A 604 -44.23 -0.20 1.36
CA THR A 604 -43.78 1.08 0.82
C THR A 604 -42.65 1.64 1.66
N LEU A 605 -41.60 2.09 1.00
CA LEU A 605 -40.51 2.89 1.61
C LEU A 605 -40.79 4.36 1.43
N ALA A 606 -40.30 5.19 2.34
CA ALA A 606 -40.17 6.61 2.14
C ALA A 606 -38.67 6.97 1.95
N ILE A 607 -38.36 7.72 0.91
CA ILE A 607 -37.02 8.25 0.61
C ILE A 607 -37.12 9.78 0.63
N PRO A 608 -37.01 10.42 1.81
CA PRO A 608 -37.38 11.82 1.99
C PRO A 608 -36.58 12.78 1.10
N GLY A 609 -35.28 12.51 0.87
CA GLY A 609 -34.41 13.32 0.03
C GLY A 609 -34.83 13.44 -1.43
N PHE A 610 -35.65 12.50 -1.92
CA PHE A 610 -36.18 12.48 -3.30
C PHE A 610 -37.68 12.74 -3.37
N GLY A 611 -38.37 12.80 -2.23
CA GLY A 611 -39.82 12.85 -2.20
C GLY A 611 -40.50 11.63 -2.85
N TRP A 612 -39.81 10.47 -2.88
CA TRP A 612 -40.22 9.26 -3.56
C TRP A 612 -40.62 8.14 -2.58
N ASN A 613 -41.70 7.47 -2.87
CA ASN A 613 -42.25 6.43 -2.00
C ASN A 613 -42.45 5.12 -2.78
N PRO A 614 -41.37 4.39 -3.10
CA PRO A 614 -41.45 3.16 -3.88
C PRO A 614 -41.91 1.97 -3.06
N ILE A 615 -42.42 0.93 -3.76
CA ILE A 615 -42.80 -0.37 -3.20
C ILE A 615 -41.61 -1.32 -3.31
N ILE A 616 -41.32 -2.04 -2.24
CA ILE A 616 -40.35 -3.17 -2.27
C ILE A 616 -41.00 -4.33 -3.03
N VAL A 617 -40.50 -4.65 -4.23
CA VAL A 617 -41.00 -5.73 -5.05
C VAL A 617 -40.24 -7.04 -4.86
N GLY A 618 -39.01 -6.97 -4.34
CA GLY A 618 -38.25 -8.16 -4.06
C GLY A 618 -37.08 -7.93 -3.09
N VAL A 619 -36.62 -9.04 -2.52
CA VAL A 619 -35.47 -9.09 -1.64
C VAL A 619 -34.45 -10.05 -2.25
N VAL A 620 -33.20 -9.59 -2.38
CA VAL A 620 -32.06 -10.34 -2.94
C VAL A 620 -31.03 -10.62 -1.88
N ASN A 621 -30.11 -11.57 -2.16
CA ASN A 621 -29.00 -11.85 -1.26
C ASN A 621 -28.07 -10.63 -1.09
N ASP A 622 -27.42 -10.57 0.04
CA ASP A 622 -26.39 -9.58 0.31
C ASP A 622 -25.17 -9.75 -0.62
N TYR A 623 -24.51 -8.65 -0.91
CA TYR A 623 -23.28 -8.65 -1.71
C TYR A 623 -22.28 -7.60 -1.22
N HIS A 624 -21.01 -7.81 -1.54
CA HIS A 624 -19.93 -6.84 -1.28
C HIS A 624 -19.68 -5.95 -2.50
N GLN A 625 -20.03 -4.68 -2.38
CA GLN A 625 -19.74 -3.66 -3.41
C GLN A 625 -18.25 -3.36 -3.47
N VAL A 626 -17.57 -3.35 -2.33
CA VAL A 626 -16.13 -3.12 -2.18
C VAL A 626 -15.47 -4.32 -1.51
N SER A 627 -14.16 -4.29 -1.38
CA SER A 627 -13.40 -5.38 -0.78
C SER A 627 -13.88 -5.72 0.64
N LEU A 628 -13.65 -6.96 1.10
CA LEU A 628 -13.94 -7.42 2.44
C LEU A 628 -13.15 -6.71 3.56
N LYS A 629 -12.41 -5.68 3.21
CA LYS A 629 -11.83 -4.73 4.19
C LYS A 629 -12.87 -3.83 4.84
N LYS A 630 -14.02 -3.64 4.17
CA LYS A 630 -15.16 -2.89 4.70
C LYS A 630 -16.29 -3.86 5.05
N SER A 631 -17.10 -3.46 6.01
CA SER A 631 -18.33 -4.18 6.33
C SER A 631 -19.30 -4.16 5.15
N LEU A 632 -20.26 -5.07 5.18
CA LEU A 632 -21.30 -5.16 4.18
C LEU A 632 -22.24 -3.93 4.29
N ASP A 633 -22.53 -3.28 3.15
CA ASP A 633 -23.43 -2.13 3.10
C ASP A 633 -24.86 -2.58 2.71
N PRO A 634 -25.87 -2.34 3.56
CA PRO A 634 -27.27 -2.52 3.20
C PRO A 634 -27.60 -1.73 1.93
N THR A 635 -28.18 -2.38 0.90
CA THR A 635 -28.38 -1.76 -0.42
C THR A 635 -29.83 -1.79 -0.86
N VAL A 636 -30.30 -0.67 -1.39
CA VAL A 636 -31.58 -0.52 -2.09
C VAL A 636 -31.29 -0.29 -3.56
N PHE A 637 -31.90 -1.08 -4.44
CA PHE A 637 -31.79 -0.96 -5.88
C PHE A 637 -33.05 -0.31 -6.46
N TYR A 638 -32.85 0.67 -7.36
CA TYR A 638 -33.88 1.24 -8.19
C TYR A 638 -33.74 0.80 -9.64
N CYS A 639 -34.84 0.76 -10.38
CA CYS A 639 -34.82 0.30 -11.75
C CYS A 639 -34.41 1.41 -12.70
N THR A 640 -33.48 1.11 -13.64
CA THR A 640 -33.20 1.99 -14.77
C THR A 640 -32.79 1.18 -16.00
N LYS A 641 -33.50 1.35 -17.10
CA LYS A 641 -33.24 0.62 -18.36
C LYS A 641 -32.01 1.17 -19.11
N TYR A 642 -31.85 2.49 -19.11
CA TYR A 642 -30.85 3.19 -19.92
C TYR A 642 -29.83 3.96 -19.11
N GLY A 643 -30.04 4.10 -17.80
CA GLY A 643 -29.18 4.87 -16.92
C GLY A 643 -28.05 4.03 -16.37
N GLY A 644 -26.88 4.07 -16.99
CA GLY A 644 -25.70 3.37 -16.47
C GLY A 644 -24.42 4.07 -16.84
N GLU A 645 -23.44 4.05 -15.95
CA GLU A 645 -22.07 4.42 -16.21
C GLU A 645 -21.27 3.23 -16.73
N PHE A 646 -21.81 2.01 -16.58
CA PHE A 646 -21.14 0.76 -16.92
C PHE A 646 -22.07 -0.18 -17.64
N TYR A 647 -21.60 -0.75 -18.75
CA TYR A 647 -22.23 -1.84 -19.49
C TYR A 647 -21.46 -3.12 -19.19
N SER A 648 -22.03 -3.97 -18.32
CA SER A 648 -21.40 -5.21 -17.88
C SER A 648 -21.97 -6.38 -18.66
N MET A 649 -21.10 -7.22 -19.22
CA MET A 649 -21.53 -8.38 -20.00
C MET A 649 -20.82 -9.63 -19.55
N ARG A 650 -21.58 -10.70 -19.37
CA ARG A 650 -21.04 -12.03 -19.13
C ARG A 650 -20.64 -12.68 -20.41
N ILE A 651 -19.36 -13.04 -20.55
CA ILE A 651 -18.80 -13.58 -21.79
C ILE A 651 -18.23 -14.99 -21.62
N ASN A 652 -18.25 -15.76 -22.71
CA ASN A 652 -17.48 -16.99 -22.80
C ASN A 652 -16.06 -16.66 -23.27
N THR A 653 -15.06 -17.05 -22.54
CA THR A 653 -13.65 -16.72 -22.79
C THR A 653 -12.94 -17.69 -23.74
N SER A 654 -13.62 -18.70 -24.31
CA SER A 654 -13.02 -19.70 -25.19
C SER A 654 -12.40 -19.10 -26.47
N ASN A 655 -12.94 -17.98 -26.96
CA ASN A 655 -12.39 -17.21 -28.08
C ASN A 655 -12.41 -15.72 -27.79
N LEU A 656 -11.70 -15.32 -26.73
CA LEU A 656 -11.68 -13.94 -26.22
C LEU A 656 -11.29 -12.87 -27.26
N PRO A 657 -10.24 -13.05 -28.10
CA PRO A 657 -9.88 -12.02 -29.08
C PRO A 657 -11.01 -11.70 -30.07
N GLN A 658 -11.70 -12.70 -30.59
CA GLN A 658 -12.81 -12.53 -31.52
C GLN A 658 -14.02 -11.88 -30.83
N THR A 659 -14.29 -12.25 -29.56
CA THR A 659 -15.37 -11.64 -28.79
C THR A 659 -15.09 -10.16 -28.53
N LEU A 660 -13.88 -9.81 -28.14
CA LEU A 660 -13.45 -8.40 -27.92
C LEU A 660 -13.54 -7.58 -29.21
N GLU A 661 -13.14 -8.14 -30.34
CA GLU A 661 -13.26 -7.44 -31.65
C GLU A 661 -14.71 -7.19 -32.01
N HIS A 662 -15.59 -8.17 -31.78
CA HIS A 662 -17.03 -7.98 -31.99
C HIS A 662 -17.61 -6.89 -31.08
N VAL A 663 -17.24 -6.87 -29.78
CA VAL A 663 -17.67 -5.82 -28.85
C VAL A 663 -17.15 -4.45 -29.29
N ARG A 664 -15.91 -4.36 -29.72
CA ARG A 664 -15.30 -3.13 -30.26
C ARG A 664 -16.05 -2.63 -31.51
N ALA A 665 -16.31 -3.51 -32.47
CA ALA A 665 -17.03 -3.16 -33.68
C ALA A 665 -18.47 -2.69 -33.37
N SER A 666 -19.16 -3.38 -32.45
CA SER A 666 -20.49 -3.00 -31.98
C SER A 666 -20.49 -1.65 -31.28
N TRP A 667 -19.44 -1.37 -30.45
CA TRP A 667 -19.24 -0.09 -29.80
C TRP A 667 -19.04 1.04 -30.80
N THR A 668 -18.12 0.87 -31.75
CA THR A 668 -17.82 1.89 -32.78
C THR A 668 -19.03 2.21 -33.65
N LYS A 669 -19.88 1.21 -33.88
CA LYS A 669 -21.12 1.39 -34.67
C LYS A 669 -22.16 2.17 -33.87
N ALA A 670 -22.34 1.87 -32.61
CA ALA A 670 -23.35 2.49 -31.72
C ALA A 670 -22.93 3.90 -31.24
N PHE A 671 -21.64 4.09 -30.99
CA PHE A 671 -21.07 5.30 -30.39
C PHE A 671 -19.84 5.80 -31.18
N PRO A 672 -20.04 6.31 -32.42
CA PRO A 672 -18.94 6.77 -33.25
C PRO A 672 -18.16 7.91 -32.55
N GLY A 673 -16.85 7.92 -32.73
CA GLY A 673 -15.95 8.91 -32.14
C GLY A 673 -15.54 8.62 -30.69
N ASN A 674 -16.15 7.63 -30.03
CA ASN A 674 -15.80 7.27 -28.67
C ASN A 674 -14.70 6.20 -28.63
N PRO A 675 -13.61 6.42 -27.87
CA PRO A 675 -12.60 5.40 -27.61
C PRO A 675 -13.24 4.17 -26.92
N PHE A 676 -12.85 2.96 -27.36
CA PHE A 676 -13.30 1.73 -26.74
C PHE A 676 -12.42 1.41 -25.52
N ALA A 677 -12.96 1.62 -24.33
CA ALA A 677 -12.28 1.31 -23.05
C ALA A 677 -13.06 0.22 -22.30
N TYR A 678 -12.37 -0.82 -21.90
CA TYR A 678 -12.94 -1.94 -21.15
C TYR A 678 -12.02 -2.44 -20.05
N PHE A 679 -12.57 -3.21 -19.13
CA PHE A 679 -11.82 -3.96 -18.13
C PHE A 679 -12.56 -5.24 -17.75
N PHE A 680 -11.83 -6.22 -17.22
CA PHE A 680 -12.43 -7.40 -16.58
C PHE A 680 -12.74 -7.09 -15.13
N LEU A 681 -13.95 -7.46 -14.71
CA LEU A 681 -14.47 -7.05 -13.40
C LEU A 681 -13.74 -7.73 -12.23
N ASP A 682 -13.39 -8.99 -12.39
CA ASP A 682 -12.60 -9.75 -11.42
C ASP A 682 -11.19 -9.14 -11.22
N ASP A 683 -10.51 -8.78 -12.31
CA ASP A 683 -9.21 -8.07 -12.23
C ASP A 683 -9.36 -6.71 -11.55
N TYR A 684 -10.42 -5.96 -11.92
CA TYR A 684 -10.69 -4.64 -11.35
C TYR A 684 -11.00 -4.74 -9.85
N PHE A 685 -11.85 -5.68 -9.44
CA PHE A 685 -12.20 -5.91 -8.04
C PHE A 685 -10.97 -6.32 -7.22
N ASN A 686 -10.14 -7.19 -7.77
CA ASN A 686 -8.93 -7.68 -7.12
C ASN A 686 -7.83 -6.63 -6.95
N LYS A 687 -7.85 -5.51 -7.71
CA LYS A 687 -6.93 -4.37 -7.51
C LYS A 687 -7.10 -3.73 -6.14
N GLN A 688 -8.26 -3.84 -5.50
CA GLN A 688 -8.49 -3.33 -4.14
C GLN A 688 -7.60 -4.01 -3.09
N TYR A 689 -7.09 -5.22 -3.37
CA TYR A 689 -6.17 -5.97 -2.51
C TYR A 689 -4.69 -5.82 -2.92
N GLU A 690 -4.39 -4.92 -3.88
CA GLU A 690 -3.04 -4.82 -4.43
C GLU A 690 -2.01 -4.38 -3.36
N ASN A 691 -2.38 -3.44 -2.49
CA ASN A 691 -1.52 -2.99 -1.39
C ASN A 691 -1.18 -4.15 -0.43
N GLU A 692 -2.15 -4.98 -0.07
CA GLU A 692 -1.94 -6.15 0.79
C GLU A 692 -1.15 -7.25 0.07
N LYS A 693 -1.37 -7.45 -1.23
CA LYS A 693 -0.57 -8.37 -2.04
C LYS A 693 0.89 -7.93 -2.09
N GLN A 694 1.13 -6.63 -2.32
CA GLN A 694 2.47 -6.04 -2.31
C GLN A 694 3.12 -6.19 -0.94
N PHE A 695 2.39 -5.87 0.13
CA PHE A 695 2.84 -6.09 1.50
C PHE A 695 3.21 -7.56 1.75
N GLY A 696 2.34 -8.50 1.37
CA GLY A 696 2.62 -9.93 1.50
C GLY A 696 3.86 -10.38 0.74
N LYS A 697 4.05 -9.90 -0.50
CA LYS A 697 5.26 -10.18 -1.32
C LYS A 697 6.52 -9.61 -0.68
N LEU A 698 6.49 -8.35 -0.25
CA LEU A 698 7.61 -7.69 0.44
C LEU A 698 7.96 -8.42 1.72
N PHE A 699 6.97 -8.72 2.55
CA PHE A 699 7.14 -9.43 3.81
C PHE A 699 7.77 -10.80 3.60
N THR A 700 7.26 -11.58 2.63
CA THR A 700 7.80 -12.90 2.26
C THR A 700 9.26 -12.79 1.80
N THR A 701 9.56 -11.83 0.94
CA THR A 701 10.90 -11.61 0.41
C THR A 701 11.88 -11.30 1.54
N PHE A 702 11.51 -10.41 2.45
CA PHE A 702 12.37 -10.04 3.58
C PHE A 702 12.50 -11.16 4.62
N ALA A 703 11.43 -11.94 4.82
CA ALA A 703 11.51 -13.15 5.67
C ALA A 703 12.50 -14.17 5.13
N ILE A 704 12.50 -14.41 3.82
CA ILE A 704 13.47 -15.31 3.15
C ILE A 704 14.90 -14.80 3.39
N PHE A 705 15.16 -13.52 3.17
CA PHE A 705 16.50 -12.97 3.39
C PHE A 705 16.92 -13.01 4.87
N ALA A 706 16.01 -12.75 5.81
CA ALA A 706 16.28 -12.88 7.23
C ALA A 706 16.70 -14.31 7.61
N VAL A 707 16.01 -15.32 7.04
CA VAL A 707 16.38 -16.74 7.22
C VAL A 707 17.72 -17.03 6.60
N ILE A 708 18.02 -16.56 5.38
CA ILE A 708 19.33 -16.72 4.73
C ILE A 708 20.45 -16.13 5.59
N VAL A 709 20.28 -14.90 6.07
CA VAL A 709 21.25 -14.25 6.97
C VAL A 709 21.45 -15.08 8.23
N GLY A 710 20.34 -15.59 8.81
CA GLY A 710 20.36 -16.49 9.95
C GLY A 710 21.15 -17.78 9.68
N CYS A 711 20.92 -18.40 8.55
CA CYS A 711 21.63 -19.64 8.14
C CYS A 711 23.13 -19.41 7.95
N VAL A 712 23.53 -18.28 7.35
CA VAL A 712 24.93 -17.90 7.18
C VAL A 712 25.65 -17.82 8.53
N GLY A 713 24.99 -17.20 9.53
CA GLY A 713 25.52 -17.12 10.89
C GLY A 713 25.66 -18.48 11.58
N LEU A 714 24.61 -19.30 11.49
CA LEU A 714 24.60 -20.65 12.07
C LEU A 714 25.64 -21.57 11.41
N PHE A 715 25.77 -21.49 10.09
CA PHE A 715 26.78 -22.21 9.32
C PHE A 715 28.20 -21.91 9.79
N GLY A 716 28.50 -20.61 9.95
CA GLY A 716 29.81 -20.21 10.45
C GLY A 716 30.07 -20.62 11.90
N LEU A 717 29.08 -20.51 12.76
CA LEU A 717 29.18 -20.92 14.18
C LEU A 717 29.33 -22.44 14.32
N SER A 718 28.58 -23.23 13.53
CA SER A 718 28.68 -24.69 13.54
C SER A 718 30.02 -25.18 13.00
N ALA A 719 30.55 -24.54 11.92
CA ALA A 719 31.89 -24.84 11.40
C ALA A 719 32.97 -24.58 12.44
N TYR A 720 32.89 -23.48 13.16
CA TYR A 720 33.84 -23.18 14.23
C TYR A 720 33.74 -24.14 15.41
N THR A 721 32.53 -24.47 15.87
CA THR A 721 32.33 -25.43 16.98
C THR A 721 32.84 -26.82 16.64
N ALA A 722 32.63 -27.25 15.39
CA ALA A 722 33.14 -28.50 14.87
C ALA A 722 34.69 -28.54 14.91
N THR A 723 35.35 -27.45 14.48
CA THR A 723 36.80 -27.33 14.52
C THR A 723 37.34 -27.32 15.96
N GLN A 724 36.70 -26.64 16.88
CA GLN A 724 37.11 -26.64 18.32
C GLN A 724 37.02 -28.02 18.97
N ARG A 725 36.01 -28.82 18.60
CA ARG A 725 35.76 -30.15 19.18
C ARG A 725 36.43 -31.30 18.41
N THR A 726 37.32 -31.01 17.42
CA THR A 726 37.95 -32.01 16.57
C THR A 726 38.69 -33.08 17.39
N LYS A 727 39.42 -32.68 18.45
CA LYS A 727 40.12 -33.64 19.34
C LYS A 727 39.12 -34.48 20.16
N GLU A 728 38.04 -33.89 20.69
CA GLU A 728 36.98 -34.62 21.39
C GLU A 728 36.27 -35.62 20.46
N ILE A 729 35.97 -35.23 19.23
CA ILE A 729 35.37 -36.06 18.21
C ILE A 729 36.31 -37.24 17.84
N GLY A 730 37.60 -36.94 17.67
CA GLY A 730 38.62 -37.94 17.41
C GLY A 730 38.71 -39.00 18.51
N ILE A 731 38.79 -38.60 19.77
CA ILE A 731 38.83 -39.51 20.93
C ILE A 731 37.56 -40.39 20.98
N ARG A 732 36.36 -39.78 20.79
CA ARG A 732 35.10 -40.54 20.81
C ARG A 732 35.00 -41.55 19.64
N LYS A 733 35.53 -41.20 18.48
CA LYS A 733 35.61 -42.13 17.35
C LYS A 733 36.52 -43.34 17.64
N VAL A 734 37.68 -43.09 18.22
CA VAL A 734 38.58 -44.17 18.65
C VAL A 734 37.93 -45.08 19.68
N LEU A 735 37.08 -44.50 20.54
CA LEU A 735 36.30 -45.22 21.56
C LEU A 735 35.01 -45.87 20.99
N GLY A 736 34.82 -45.90 19.64
CA GLY A 736 33.73 -46.63 19.00
C GLY A 736 32.42 -45.86 18.82
N SER A 737 32.41 -44.55 18.98
CA SER A 737 31.18 -43.72 18.74
C SER A 737 30.88 -43.66 17.24
N SER A 738 29.63 -44.02 16.86
CA SER A 738 29.17 -43.90 15.46
C SER A 738 29.05 -42.47 15.01
N GLU A 739 29.12 -42.23 13.69
CA GLU A 739 28.93 -40.89 13.09
C GLU A 739 27.59 -40.27 13.49
N GLY A 740 26.50 -41.07 13.57
CA GLY A 740 25.18 -40.62 13.99
C GLY A 740 25.13 -40.12 15.45
N LYS A 741 25.85 -40.78 16.38
CA LYS A 741 25.94 -40.32 17.80
C LYS A 741 26.65 -38.96 17.89
N ILE A 742 27.73 -38.79 17.13
CA ILE A 742 28.47 -37.53 17.07
C ILE A 742 27.60 -36.40 16.45
N PHE A 743 26.88 -36.75 15.37
CA PHE A 743 25.92 -35.82 14.74
C PHE A 743 24.85 -35.33 15.73
N VAL A 744 24.17 -36.26 16.41
CA VAL A 744 23.12 -35.90 17.39
C VAL A 744 23.71 -35.05 18.53
N LEU A 745 24.90 -35.36 19.01
CA LEU A 745 25.53 -34.58 20.08
C LEU A 745 25.78 -33.12 19.68
N LEU A 746 26.32 -32.91 18.46
CA LEU A 746 26.63 -31.56 17.99
C LEU A 746 25.39 -30.76 17.60
N SER A 747 24.40 -31.43 17.02
CA SER A 747 23.16 -30.77 16.58
C SER A 747 22.20 -30.47 17.74
N SER A 748 22.17 -31.29 18.79
CA SER A 748 21.23 -31.14 19.91
C SER A 748 21.37 -29.82 20.65
N GLU A 749 22.55 -29.24 20.73
CA GLU A 749 22.77 -27.95 21.38
C GLU A 749 22.04 -26.82 20.61
N TYR A 750 22.11 -26.80 19.29
CA TYR A 750 21.42 -25.81 18.44
C TYR A 750 19.91 -26.06 18.42
N LEU A 751 19.47 -27.31 18.34
CA LEU A 751 18.03 -27.64 18.35
C LEU A 751 17.32 -27.16 19.64
N ARG A 752 18.00 -27.27 20.80
CA ARG A 752 17.44 -26.72 22.06
C ARG A 752 17.27 -25.22 22.03
N LEU A 753 18.23 -24.48 21.42
CA LEU A 753 18.14 -23.02 21.28
C LEU A 753 17.01 -22.62 20.34
N VAL A 754 16.85 -23.36 19.22
CA VAL A 754 15.74 -23.14 18.28
C VAL A 754 14.39 -23.43 18.94
N PHE A 755 14.29 -24.51 19.71
CA PHE A 755 13.06 -24.82 20.46
C PHE A 755 12.71 -23.72 21.47
N LEU A 756 13.70 -23.20 22.22
CA LEU A 756 13.49 -22.06 23.12
C LEU A 756 13.06 -20.81 22.34
N ALA A 757 13.63 -20.57 21.19
CA ALA A 757 13.26 -19.45 20.31
C ALA A 757 11.79 -19.55 19.84
N ILE A 758 11.33 -20.76 19.47
CA ILE A 758 9.92 -21.01 19.10
C ILE A 758 8.99 -20.68 20.27
N LEU A 759 9.31 -21.12 21.51
CA LEU A 759 8.51 -20.84 22.70
C LEU A 759 8.37 -19.32 22.97
N ILE A 760 9.39 -18.53 22.67
CA ILE A 760 9.37 -17.08 22.81
C ILE A 760 8.65 -16.41 21.63
N ALA A 761 8.84 -16.92 20.41
CA ALA A 761 8.27 -16.33 19.20
C ALA A 761 6.74 -16.44 19.15
N VAL A 762 6.19 -17.60 19.58
CA VAL A 762 4.75 -17.88 19.49
C VAL A 762 3.89 -16.80 20.18
N PRO A 763 4.08 -16.45 21.45
CA PRO A 763 3.27 -15.42 22.08
C PRO A 763 3.49 -14.04 21.45
N LEU A 764 4.73 -13.68 21.11
CA LEU A 764 5.04 -12.37 20.52
C LEU A 764 4.31 -12.18 19.18
N ILE A 765 4.37 -13.18 18.29
CA ILE A 765 3.75 -13.08 16.99
C ILE A 765 2.22 -13.22 17.08
N TYR A 766 1.71 -14.04 17.99
CA TYR A 766 0.27 -14.18 18.22
C TYR A 766 -0.36 -12.82 18.56
N PHE A 767 0.16 -12.12 19.56
CA PHE A 767 -0.37 -10.82 19.96
C PHE A 767 -0.14 -9.74 18.89
N GLY A 768 1.02 -9.71 18.24
CA GLY A 768 1.30 -8.77 17.16
C GLY A 768 0.38 -8.96 15.96
N MET A 769 0.17 -10.20 15.52
CA MET A 769 -0.69 -10.50 14.37
C MET A 769 -2.18 -10.39 14.71
N GLN A 770 -2.58 -10.69 15.95
CA GLN A 770 -3.95 -10.48 16.40
C GLN A 770 -4.33 -8.99 16.31
N SER A 771 -3.44 -8.09 16.70
CA SER A 771 -3.65 -6.64 16.59
C SER A 771 -3.78 -6.19 15.12
N TRP A 772 -3.04 -6.82 14.21
CA TRP A 772 -3.16 -6.53 12.78
C TRP A 772 -4.45 -7.11 12.18
N ILE A 773 -4.78 -8.37 12.48
CA ILE A 773 -6.00 -9.03 11.97
C ILE A 773 -7.26 -8.30 12.46
N SER A 774 -7.27 -7.79 13.70
CA SER A 774 -8.42 -7.08 14.26
C SER A 774 -8.79 -5.78 13.53
N THR A 775 -7.95 -5.31 12.60
CA THR A 775 -8.28 -4.17 11.73
C THR A 775 -9.26 -4.55 10.60
N PHE A 776 -9.45 -5.83 10.32
CA PHE A 776 -10.36 -6.30 9.27
C PHE A 776 -11.71 -6.71 9.88
N PRO A 777 -12.84 -6.37 9.24
CA PRO A 777 -14.17 -6.86 9.65
C PRO A 777 -14.29 -8.38 9.53
N TYR A 778 -13.65 -8.96 8.50
CA TYR A 778 -13.64 -10.39 8.23
C TYR A 778 -12.26 -10.97 8.52
N GLN A 779 -12.19 -11.79 9.57
CA GLN A 779 -10.94 -12.27 10.16
C GLN A 779 -10.83 -13.78 10.07
N ILE A 780 -9.60 -14.27 9.86
CA ILE A 780 -9.27 -15.67 10.14
C ILE A 780 -9.04 -15.88 11.63
N SER A 781 -9.30 -17.08 12.13
CA SER A 781 -8.80 -17.51 13.43
C SER A 781 -7.33 -17.94 13.29
N ILE A 782 -6.43 -17.35 14.08
CA ILE A 782 -5.01 -17.74 14.08
C ILE A 782 -4.88 -19.15 14.64
N SER A 783 -4.65 -20.11 13.78
CA SER A 783 -4.52 -21.53 14.15
C SER A 783 -3.11 -21.86 14.66
N MET A 784 -3.01 -22.65 15.73
CA MET A 784 -1.74 -23.07 16.31
C MET A 784 -0.86 -23.91 15.36
N TRP A 785 -1.45 -24.55 14.35
CA TRP A 785 -0.69 -25.32 13.36
C TRP A 785 0.29 -24.44 12.53
N ILE A 786 -0.02 -23.15 12.34
CA ILE A 786 0.85 -22.20 11.63
C ILE A 786 2.17 -22.05 12.37
N PHE A 787 2.13 -21.93 13.69
CA PHE A 787 3.31 -21.82 14.53
C PHE A 787 4.11 -23.13 14.56
N ALA A 788 3.39 -24.26 14.57
CA ALA A 788 4.01 -25.57 14.47
C ALA A 788 4.74 -25.75 13.13
N LEU A 789 4.12 -25.34 12.01
CA LEU A 789 4.71 -25.39 10.67
C LEU A 789 5.93 -24.46 10.58
N ALA A 790 5.81 -23.21 11.01
CA ALA A 790 6.91 -22.25 11.01
C ALA A 790 8.09 -22.75 11.87
N GLY A 791 7.80 -23.26 13.06
CA GLY A 791 8.80 -23.87 13.95
C GLY A 791 9.48 -25.08 13.31
N LEU A 792 8.72 -25.97 12.67
CA LEU A 792 9.26 -27.15 11.97
C LEU A 792 10.14 -26.72 10.80
N MET A 793 9.74 -25.71 10.00
CA MET A 793 10.56 -25.18 8.92
C MET A 793 11.90 -24.64 9.43
N VAL A 794 11.88 -23.82 10.48
CA VAL A 794 13.12 -23.28 11.08
C VAL A 794 13.99 -24.40 11.65
N LEU A 795 13.39 -25.40 12.30
CA LEU A 795 14.12 -26.57 12.79
C LEU A 795 14.77 -27.36 11.63
N MET A 796 14.04 -27.62 10.56
CA MET A 796 14.58 -28.33 9.38
C MET A 796 15.70 -27.54 8.71
N ILE A 797 15.51 -26.24 8.46
CA ILE A 797 16.53 -25.38 7.85
C ILE A 797 17.79 -25.33 8.72
N SER A 798 17.62 -25.19 10.05
CA SER A 798 18.72 -25.18 11.01
C SER A 798 19.46 -26.51 11.02
N LEU A 799 18.71 -27.63 11.01
CA LEU A 799 19.28 -28.95 10.97
C LEU A 799 20.07 -29.17 9.68
N LEU A 800 19.54 -28.84 8.52
CA LEU A 800 20.23 -28.93 7.22
C LEU A 800 21.51 -28.08 7.24
N THR A 801 21.46 -26.86 7.74
CA THR A 801 22.60 -25.95 7.81
C THR A 801 23.72 -26.53 8.69
N VAL A 802 23.38 -27.10 9.85
CA VAL A 802 24.34 -27.69 10.80
C VAL A 802 24.83 -29.02 10.31
N SER A 803 23.98 -29.83 9.65
CA SER A 803 24.30 -31.19 9.18
C SER A 803 25.50 -31.22 8.29
N PHE A 804 25.63 -30.30 7.35
CA PHE A 804 26.76 -30.22 6.44
C PHE A 804 28.10 -30.14 7.19
N GLN A 805 28.20 -29.30 8.20
CA GLN A 805 29.45 -29.12 8.97
C GLN A 805 29.70 -30.25 9.97
N THR A 806 28.64 -30.76 10.64
CA THR A 806 28.75 -31.83 11.60
C THR A 806 29.11 -33.17 10.96
N LEU A 807 28.53 -33.49 9.79
CA LEU A 807 28.90 -34.68 9.01
C LEU A 807 30.32 -34.58 8.47
N LYS A 808 30.73 -33.40 7.98
CA LYS A 808 32.11 -33.16 7.56
C LYS A 808 33.11 -33.44 8.71
N ALA A 809 32.81 -32.94 9.91
CA ALA A 809 33.62 -33.13 11.12
C ALA A 809 33.57 -34.62 11.59
N ALA A 810 32.38 -35.24 11.53
CA ALA A 810 32.23 -36.66 11.91
C ALA A 810 32.95 -37.59 10.97
N ARG A 811 33.14 -37.27 9.69
CA ARG A 811 33.87 -38.07 8.69
C ARG A 811 35.39 -37.87 8.69
N THR A 812 35.93 -36.92 9.44
CA THR A 812 37.40 -36.71 9.52
C THR A 812 38.10 -37.96 10.11
N ASN A 813 39.29 -38.29 9.57
CA ASN A 813 40.08 -39.41 10.03
C ASN A 813 40.57 -39.16 11.47
N PRO A 814 40.32 -40.05 12.45
CA PRO A 814 40.77 -39.91 13.83
C PRO A 814 42.27 -39.67 14.00
N VAL A 815 43.08 -40.31 13.14
CA VAL A 815 44.57 -40.17 13.18
C VAL A 815 45.00 -38.72 12.90
N ASN A 816 44.40 -38.12 11.89
CA ASN A 816 44.67 -36.69 11.58
C ASN A 816 44.15 -35.75 12.67
N SER A 817 43.05 -36.08 13.37
CA SER A 817 42.46 -35.32 14.46
C SER A 817 43.29 -35.31 15.75
N LEU A 818 44.11 -36.35 15.98
CA LEU A 818 44.97 -36.53 17.15
C LEU A 818 46.40 -36.05 16.90
N ARG A 819 46.84 -35.89 15.63
CA ARG A 819 48.19 -35.47 15.22
C ARG A 819 48.39 -33.94 15.18
N TYR A 820 47.38 -33.18 15.42
CA TYR A 820 47.49 -31.71 15.49
C TYR A 820 47.97 -31.27 16.89
N GLU A 821 49.28 -31.24 17.05
CA GLU A 821 49.96 -30.46 18.11
C GLU A 821 50.39 -29.09 17.62
#